data_f1ac2a574c730d7c2a1639744f60a2a8
#
_entry.id   f1ac2a574c730d7c2a1639744f60a2a8
#
_cell.length_a   1.000
_cell.length_b   1.000
_cell.length_c   1.000
_cell.angle_alpha   90.00
_cell.angle_beta   90.00
_cell.angle_gamma   90.00
#
_symmetry.space_group_name_H-M   'P 1'
#
loop_
_entity.id
_entity.type
_entity.pdbx_description
1 polymer ?
#
loop_
_entity_poly.entity_id
_entity_poly.type
_entity_poly.pdbx_seq_one_letter_code
_entity_poly.pdbx_strand_id
1 'polypeptide(L)'
;MLALPIGFNVMAQETKKPMLEELIPGGESYLYAENLYGLQWWGDECIKPGIDTLYSVQPQTGKEEVLFTREQVNKALASAGYPKLSHLYDLQFLWDDKTEVLLPRNIRYAVYNWKKGEVIGRDDLPKEPSANYDYAINKNLAYTVKNNLYVNGRQITNEPEGIVCGQSVHRNEFGINKGTFWSPKGNLLAFYHMDESMVTQYPLVDITARVGEVNNIRYPMAGMTSHKVQVGIYNPSTDKNIYLNTGDPTNRYFTNISWAPDEKSLYLIEVNRDQNHVKLCQYNAETGELMQTLYEETHPKYVEPQNPIVFLPWDDTKFIYQSQRDGYNHLYLFDTRTKIYPETHTSANGGTYRQYCKVKQLTKGDWLVSEILGFNAKRKDIIFTAIEGLKSGHFAVNTANGKMNQPFSTSQESEHNGLLNASGTYLIDRYSTKDQPRIINLVDTKKFKETVNLLTAKSPYEGYQMPSIETGTIKAADGTTDLHFRIMKPTDFDSSKKYPVIVYVYGGPHAQCVTGGWQNGARGWDTYMANKGYIMFTIDNRGSSNRGLAFENATFRRLGVEEGKDQVKGIEYLKSLPYVDSERIGVHGWSFGGHMTTALLLRYPEIFKVGVAGGPVIDWGYYEIMYGERYMDTPETNPEGYKECNLKNLAGQLKGHLLIIHDDHDDTCVPQHTLSFMKACVDARTYPDLFIYPCHKHNVMGRDRVHLHEKITRYFEEHL
;
A
#
# COMPACT_ATOMS: atom_id res chain seq x y z
N MET A 1 -6.77 -66.97 -32.78
CA MET A 1 -7.31 -65.78 -32.15
C MET A 1 -6.19 -64.76 -32.05
N LEU A 2 -6.17 -63.80 -32.97
CA LEU A 2 -5.20 -62.69 -32.95
C LEU A 2 -5.81 -61.56 -32.15
N ALA A 3 -5.18 -61.18 -31.04
CA ALA A 3 -5.55 -59.98 -30.25
C ALA A 3 -4.88 -58.75 -30.87
N LEU A 4 -5.68 -57.82 -31.38
CA LEU A 4 -5.26 -56.48 -31.79
C LEU A 4 -5.05 -55.63 -30.51
N PRO A 5 -3.95 -54.84 -30.41
CA PRO A 5 -3.81 -53.87 -29.31
C PRO A 5 -4.67 -52.65 -29.64
N ILE A 6 -5.62 -52.32 -28.76
CA ILE A 6 -6.34 -51.06 -28.77
C ILE A 6 -5.36 -49.97 -28.27
N GLY A 7 -4.78 -49.25 -29.16
CA GLY A 7 -4.03 -48.02 -28.83
C GLY A 7 -4.99 -46.94 -28.38
N PHE A 8 -4.92 -46.59 -27.10
CA PHE A 8 -5.50 -45.33 -26.61
C PHE A 8 -4.68 -44.17 -27.15
N ASN A 9 -5.18 -43.52 -28.18
CA ASN A 9 -4.73 -42.19 -28.56
C ASN A 9 -5.19 -41.26 -27.45
N VAL A 10 -4.32 -40.96 -26.52
CA VAL A 10 -4.44 -39.74 -25.68
C VAL A 10 -4.21 -38.60 -26.63
N MET A 11 -5.27 -38.00 -27.15
CA MET A 11 -5.17 -36.71 -27.80
C MET A 11 -4.58 -35.73 -26.74
N ALA A 12 -3.37 -35.27 -26.98
CA ALA A 12 -2.82 -34.16 -26.23
C ALA A 12 -3.81 -32.99 -26.40
N GLN A 13 -4.45 -32.58 -25.33
CA GLN A 13 -5.32 -31.42 -25.31
C GLN A 13 -4.42 -30.24 -25.73
N GLU A 14 -4.68 -29.61 -26.88
CA GLU A 14 -3.97 -28.40 -27.29
C GLU A 14 -4.16 -27.37 -26.16
N THR A 15 -3.10 -27.07 -25.45
CA THR A 15 -3.11 -26.02 -24.42
C THR A 15 -3.18 -24.68 -25.11
N LYS A 16 -4.17 -23.85 -24.77
CA LYS A 16 -4.36 -22.51 -25.35
C LYS A 16 -3.51 -21.46 -24.63
N LYS A 17 -3.11 -20.39 -25.33
CA LYS A 17 -2.54 -19.19 -24.69
C LYS A 17 -3.68 -18.36 -24.09
N PRO A 18 -3.51 -17.77 -22.88
CA PRO A 18 -4.57 -16.95 -22.27
C PRO A 18 -4.78 -15.65 -23.07
N MET A 19 -6.03 -15.24 -23.18
CA MET A 19 -6.43 -13.98 -23.81
C MET A 19 -6.26 -12.78 -22.84
N LEU A 20 -6.24 -11.58 -23.37
CA LEU A 20 -6.12 -10.37 -22.56
C LEU A 20 -7.26 -10.23 -21.55
N GLU A 21 -8.51 -10.51 -21.93
CA GLU A 21 -9.70 -10.54 -21.07
C GLU A 21 -9.58 -11.53 -19.90
N GLU A 22 -8.81 -12.61 -20.08
CA GLU A 22 -8.57 -13.63 -19.05
C GLU A 22 -7.48 -13.21 -18.05
N LEU A 23 -6.61 -12.26 -18.44
CA LEU A 23 -5.42 -11.85 -17.67
C LEU A 23 -5.54 -10.50 -16.98
N ILE A 24 -6.47 -9.63 -17.41
CA ILE A 24 -6.61 -8.27 -16.87
C ILE A 24 -7.79 -8.19 -15.92
N PRO A 25 -7.60 -7.73 -14.64
CA PRO A 25 -8.69 -7.45 -13.74
C PRO A 25 -9.68 -6.45 -14.37
N GLY A 26 -10.95 -6.80 -14.43
CA GLY A 26 -12.00 -6.07 -15.16
C GLY A 26 -12.42 -6.73 -16.47
N GLY A 27 -11.68 -7.71 -16.95
CA GLY A 27 -12.08 -8.56 -18.08
C GLY A 27 -13.30 -9.43 -17.74
N GLU A 28 -14.14 -9.72 -18.74
CA GLU A 28 -15.37 -10.54 -18.53
C GLU A 28 -15.05 -11.97 -18.14
N SER A 29 -13.94 -12.50 -18.63
CA SER A 29 -13.46 -13.86 -18.36
C SER A 29 -12.22 -13.89 -17.47
N TYR A 30 -11.99 -12.87 -16.64
CA TYR A 30 -10.80 -12.76 -15.82
C TYR A 30 -10.60 -13.99 -14.92
N LEU A 31 -9.42 -14.57 -15.01
CA LEU A 31 -9.03 -15.77 -14.27
C LEU A 31 -8.38 -15.37 -12.93
N TYR A 32 -8.92 -15.85 -11.84
CA TYR A 32 -8.38 -15.59 -10.51
C TYR A 32 -8.21 -16.88 -9.72
N ALA A 33 -7.22 -16.88 -8.83
CA ALA A 33 -6.99 -18.01 -7.94
C ALA A 33 -8.08 -18.07 -6.88
N GLU A 34 -8.49 -19.29 -6.50
CA GLU A 34 -9.44 -19.52 -5.41
C GLU A 34 -9.02 -18.79 -4.14
N ASN A 35 -9.99 -18.27 -3.38
CA ASN A 35 -9.76 -17.53 -2.14
C ASN A 35 -10.85 -17.82 -1.11
N LEU A 36 -10.52 -17.62 0.17
CA LEU A 36 -11.46 -17.64 1.28
C LEU A 36 -11.78 -16.18 1.65
N TYR A 37 -12.82 -15.63 1.00
CA TYR A 37 -13.25 -14.25 1.23
C TYR A 37 -13.83 -14.06 2.63
N GLY A 38 -13.47 -12.95 3.27
CA GLY A 38 -13.96 -12.61 4.61
C GLY A 38 -13.40 -13.48 5.74
N LEU A 39 -12.44 -14.41 5.47
CA LEU A 39 -11.77 -15.20 6.52
C LEU A 39 -11.05 -14.27 7.50
N GLN A 40 -11.42 -14.34 8.78
CA GLN A 40 -10.93 -13.43 9.82
C GLN A 40 -11.02 -14.06 11.21
N TRP A 41 -10.54 -13.35 12.23
CA TRP A 41 -10.69 -13.73 13.62
C TRP A 41 -11.86 -12.98 14.27
N TRP A 42 -12.57 -13.65 15.17
CA TRP A 42 -13.48 -13.05 16.14
C TRP A 42 -12.97 -13.41 17.54
N GLY A 43 -12.18 -12.54 18.12
CA GLY A 43 -11.36 -12.91 19.27
C GLY A 43 -10.38 -14.04 18.93
N ASP A 44 -10.55 -15.19 19.55
CA ASP A 44 -9.74 -16.38 19.27
C ASP A 44 -10.41 -17.40 18.33
N GLU A 45 -11.55 -17.06 17.79
CA GLU A 45 -12.34 -17.93 16.91
C GLU A 45 -12.07 -17.60 15.44
N CYS A 46 -11.66 -18.58 14.67
CA CYS A 46 -11.43 -18.40 13.25
C CYS A 46 -12.78 -18.46 12.52
N ILE A 47 -13.17 -17.38 11.88
CA ILE A 47 -14.45 -17.23 11.16
C ILE A 47 -14.21 -17.40 9.67
N LYS A 48 -14.91 -18.36 9.08
CA LYS A 48 -14.90 -18.67 7.65
C LYS A 48 -16.28 -18.42 7.05
N PRO A 49 -16.49 -17.25 6.42
CA PRO A 49 -17.74 -16.97 5.72
C PRO A 49 -17.81 -17.77 4.40
N GLY A 50 -19.02 -18.23 4.10
CA GLY A 50 -19.40 -18.77 2.81
C GLY A 50 -20.48 -17.92 2.14
N ILE A 51 -20.98 -18.38 1.01
CA ILE A 51 -22.14 -17.75 0.36
C ILE A 51 -23.36 -17.86 1.28
N ASP A 52 -23.67 -19.07 1.74
CA ASP A 52 -24.90 -19.39 2.46
C ASP A 52 -24.69 -19.64 3.96
N THR A 53 -23.46 -19.92 4.40
CA THR A 53 -23.20 -20.38 5.77
C THR A 53 -21.95 -19.74 6.32
N LEU A 54 -22.04 -19.31 7.59
CA LEU A 54 -20.89 -18.84 8.36
C LEU A 54 -20.42 -19.96 9.27
N TYR A 55 -19.12 -20.26 9.19
CA TYR A 55 -18.48 -21.28 9.99
C TYR A 55 -17.50 -20.70 11.01
N SER A 56 -17.43 -21.32 12.19
CA SER A 56 -16.30 -21.24 13.09
C SER A 56 -15.39 -22.42 12.82
N VAL A 57 -14.09 -22.20 12.77
CA VAL A 57 -13.07 -23.21 12.49
C VAL A 57 -12.14 -23.36 13.70
N GLN A 58 -11.99 -24.58 14.21
CA GLN A 58 -11.07 -24.87 15.30
C GLN A 58 -9.62 -24.83 14.80
N PRO A 59 -8.76 -23.95 15.33
CA PRO A 59 -7.39 -23.77 14.79
C PRO A 59 -6.48 -24.98 14.92
N GLN A 60 -6.78 -25.91 15.85
CA GLN A 60 -5.97 -27.10 16.10
C GLN A 60 -6.28 -28.26 15.15
N THR A 61 -7.53 -28.37 14.71
CA THR A 61 -8.06 -29.56 14.04
C THR A 61 -8.69 -29.29 12.69
N GLY A 62 -9.03 -28.02 12.39
CA GLY A 62 -9.78 -27.65 11.20
C GLY A 62 -11.28 -28.01 11.26
N LYS A 63 -11.76 -28.50 12.43
CA LYS A 63 -13.19 -28.82 12.57
C LYS A 63 -14.03 -27.57 12.40
N GLU A 64 -15.01 -27.63 11.51
CA GLU A 64 -15.96 -26.56 11.24
C GLU A 64 -17.26 -26.77 12.03
N GLU A 65 -17.79 -25.67 12.59
CA GLU A 65 -19.09 -25.63 13.24
C GLU A 65 -19.89 -24.46 12.65
N VAL A 66 -21.17 -24.70 12.33
CA VAL A 66 -22.06 -23.69 11.79
C VAL A 66 -22.46 -22.70 12.90
N LEU A 67 -22.21 -21.41 12.68
CA LEU A 67 -22.69 -20.34 13.56
C LEU A 67 -24.11 -19.90 13.17
N PHE A 68 -24.29 -19.53 11.92
CA PHE A 68 -25.61 -19.16 11.35
C PHE A 68 -25.57 -19.19 9.82
N THR A 69 -26.77 -19.09 9.22
CA THR A 69 -26.94 -19.13 7.76
C THR A 69 -27.39 -17.79 7.21
N ARG A 70 -27.17 -17.56 5.91
CA ARG A 70 -27.68 -16.41 5.16
C ARG A 70 -29.21 -16.31 5.21
N GLU A 71 -29.88 -17.46 5.21
CA GLU A 71 -31.36 -17.51 5.33
C GLU A 71 -31.83 -16.92 6.67
N GLN A 72 -31.14 -17.25 7.78
CA GLN A 72 -31.47 -16.69 9.11
C GLN A 72 -31.26 -15.18 9.13
N VAL A 73 -30.12 -14.69 8.59
CA VAL A 73 -29.83 -13.26 8.48
C VAL A 73 -30.91 -12.56 7.61
N ASN A 74 -31.17 -13.12 6.44
CA ASN A 74 -32.14 -12.53 5.51
C ASN A 74 -33.58 -12.52 6.04
N LYS A 75 -33.98 -13.49 6.86
CA LYS A 75 -35.23 -13.47 7.57
C LYS A 75 -35.31 -12.31 8.56
N ALA A 76 -34.25 -12.11 9.33
CA ALA A 76 -34.17 -10.99 10.29
C ALA A 76 -34.14 -9.63 9.57
N LEU A 77 -33.40 -9.51 8.47
CA LEU A 77 -33.36 -8.31 7.63
C LEU A 77 -34.72 -7.95 7.06
N ALA A 78 -35.47 -8.95 6.53
CA ALA A 78 -36.81 -8.75 6.00
C ALA A 78 -37.80 -8.26 7.08
N SER A 79 -37.68 -8.80 8.31
CA SER A 79 -38.51 -8.36 9.44
C SER A 79 -38.21 -6.92 9.88
N ALA A 80 -36.99 -6.45 9.67
CA ALA A 80 -36.56 -5.10 9.98
C ALA A 80 -36.64 -4.12 8.77
N GLY A 81 -37.14 -4.56 7.61
CA GLY A 81 -37.34 -3.73 6.43
C GLY A 81 -36.07 -3.44 5.63
N TYR A 82 -35.03 -4.26 5.81
CA TYR A 82 -33.74 -4.12 5.07
C TYR A 82 -33.67 -5.06 3.86
N PRO A 83 -32.86 -4.73 2.85
CA PRO A 83 -32.60 -5.60 1.71
C PRO A 83 -31.86 -6.88 2.12
N LYS A 84 -32.01 -7.93 1.32
CA LYS A 84 -31.37 -9.22 1.54
C LYS A 84 -29.88 -9.16 1.17
N LEU A 85 -29.05 -9.92 1.89
CA LEU A 85 -27.68 -10.21 1.52
C LEU A 85 -27.62 -11.30 0.44
N SER A 86 -26.69 -11.15 -0.51
CA SER A 86 -26.36 -12.17 -1.51
C SER A 86 -25.35 -13.20 -1.02
N HIS A 87 -24.53 -12.83 -0.05
CA HIS A 87 -23.48 -13.65 0.58
C HIS A 87 -23.14 -13.13 1.98
N LEU A 88 -22.27 -13.84 2.70
CA LEU A 88 -21.86 -13.49 4.07
C LEU A 88 -20.42 -12.96 4.15
N TYR A 89 -19.73 -12.72 3.02
CA TYR A 89 -18.32 -12.36 2.98
C TYR A 89 -17.98 -10.98 3.58
N ASP A 90 -18.95 -10.04 3.53
CA ASP A 90 -18.74 -8.64 3.94
C ASP A 90 -19.14 -8.36 5.39
N LEU A 91 -19.43 -9.40 6.16
CA LEU A 91 -19.70 -9.27 7.58
C LEU A 91 -18.44 -8.91 8.36
N GLN A 92 -18.58 -8.01 9.36
CA GLN A 92 -17.47 -7.59 10.21
C GLN A 92 -17.72 -8.00 11.66
N PHE A 93 -16.70 -8.53 12.32
CA PHE A 93 -16.74 -9.12 13.67
C PHE A 93 -15.89 -8.26 14.61
N LEU A 94 -16.45 -7.11 15.02
CA LEU A 94 -15.72 -6.05 15.73
C LEU A 94 -15.72 -6.22 17.26
N TRP A 95 -16.72 -6.91 17.83
CA TRP A 95 -16.94 -6.90 19.28
C TRP A 95 -16.72 -8.26 19.90
N ASP A 96 -16.00 -8.27 21.04
CA ASP A 96 -15.60 -9.49 21.76
C ASP A 96 -16.77 -10.19 22.47
N ASP A 97 -17.95 -9.56 22.58
CA ASP A 97 -19.15 -10.16 23.15
C ASP A 97 -19.70 -11.33 22.33
N LYS A 98 -19.23 -11.46 21.08
CA LYS A 98 -19.55 -12.53 20.12
C LYS A 98 -21.06 -12.77 19.90
N THR A 99 -21.86 -11.73 20.10
CA THR A 99 -23.30 -11.79 19.89
C THR A 99 -23.78 -10.97 18.69
N GLU A 100 -23.03 -9.96 18.32
CA GLU A 100 -23.39 -8.99 17.32
C GLU A 100 -22.37 -8.91 16.19
N VAL A 101 -22.89 -8.87 14.97
CA VAL A 101 -22.12 -8.80 13.74
C VAL A 101 -22.51 -7.55 12.97
N LEU A 102 -21.54 -6.76 12.53
CA LEU A 102 -21.80 -5.59 11.73
C LEU A 102 -22.14 -5.99 10.30
N LEU A 103 -23.27 -5.50 9.81
CA LEU A 103 -23.75 -5.70 8.45
C LEU A 103 -23.12 -4.68 7.48
N PRO A 104 -23.05 -5.00 6.18
CA PRO A 104 -22.37 -4.14 5.20
C PRO A 104 -23.03 -2.75 5.03
N ARG A 105 -22.29 -1.84 4.40
CA ARG A 105 -22.71 -0.44 4.17
C ARG A 105 -24.06 -0.31 3.46
N ASN A 106 -24.37 -1.17 2.51
CA ASN A 106 -25.65 -1.19 1.80
C ASN A 106 -26.86 -1.50 2.71
N ILE A 107 -26.61 -2.06 3.90
CA ILE A 107 -27.61 -2.29 4.98
C ILE A 107 -27.49 -1.17 6.06
N ARG A 108 -26.95 0.00 5.71
CA ARG A 108 -26.79 1.16 6.60
C ARG A 108 -26.06 0.85 7.91
N TYR A 109 -25.06 -0.06 7.87
CA TYR A 109 -24.30 -0.47 9.06
C TYR A 109 -25.18 -0.93 10.24
N ALA A 110 -26.33 -1.56 9.96
CA ALA A 110 -27.11 -2.24 10.97
C ALA A 110 -26.33 -3.40 11.60
N VAL A 111 -26.73 -3.80 12.78
CA VAL A 111 -26.08 -4.87 13.53
C VAL A 111 -27.01 -6.08 13.56
N TYR A 112 -26.50 -7.27 13.28
CA TYR A 112 -27.21 -8.52 13.41
C TYR A 112 -26.83 -9.22 14.72
N ASN A 113 -27.80 -9.33 15.65
CA ASN A 113 -27.65 -10.16 16.85
C ASN A 113 -28.05 -11.60 16.49
N TRP A 114 -27.06 -12.45 16.23
CA TRP A 114 -27.29 -13.79 15.74
C TRP A 114 -27.85 -14.76 16.80
N LYS A 115 -27.61 -14.50 18.08
CA LYS A 115 -28.18 -15.29 19.16
C LYS A 115 -29.72 -15.10 19.29
N LYS A 116 -30.16 -13.87 19.04
CA LYS A 116 -31.60 -13.51 19.11
C LYS A 116 -32.29 -13.63 17.75
N GLY A 117 -31.50 -13.64 16.65
CA GLY A 117 -32.05 -13.61 15.29
C GLY A 117 -32.67 -12.26 14.91
N GLU A 118 -32.12 -11.15 15.44
CA GLU A 118 -32.69 -9.80 15.30
C GLU A 118 -31.67 -8.88 14.59
N VAL A 119 -32.18 -7.97 13.78
CA VAL A 119 -31.42 -6.87 13.20
C VAL A 119 -31.72 -5.59 13.96
N ILE A 120 -30.69 -4.95 14.46
CA ILE A 120 -30.77 -3.67 15.15
C ILE A 120 -30.28 -2.60 14.16
N GLY A 121 -31.23 -1.78 13.70
CA GLY A 121 -30.95 -0.66 12.83
C GLY A 121 -30.33 0.52 13.58
N ARG A 122 -29.78 1.47 12.81
CA ARG A 122 -29.30 2.75 13.33
C ARG A 122 -30.18 3.88 12.82
N ASP A 123 -30.96 4.46 13.73
CA ASP A 123 -31.83 5.60 13.44
C ASP A 123 -31.07 6.94 13.48
N ASP A 124 -29.87 6.93 14.05
CA ASP A 124 -28.99 8.08 14.22
C ASP A 124 -28.15 8.42 12.98
N LEU A 125 -28.23 7.61 11.92
CA LEU A 125 -27.53 7.92 10.67
C LEU A 125 -28.30 8.97 9.85
N PRO A 126 -27.59 9.97 9.27
CA PRO A 126 -28.20 11.01 8.48
C PRO A 126 -28.81 10.45 7.18
N LYS A 127 -29.79 11.16 6.63
CA LYS A 127 -30.30 10.90 5.29
C LYS A 127 -29.33 11.33 4.19
N GLU A 128 -28.47 12.29 4.50
CA GLU A 128 -27.45 12.80 3.60
C GLU A 128 -26.32 11.79 3.39
N PRO A 129 -25.61 11.84 2.27
CA PRO A 129 -24.42 11.00 2.05
C PRO A 129 -23.40 11.20 3.15
N SER A 130 -22.94 10.11 3.73
CA SER A 130 -21.98 10.08 4.83
C SER A 130 -20.86 9.09 4.54
N ALA A 131 -19.69 9.30 5.15
CA ALA A 131 -18.46 8.53 4.91
C ALA A 131 -17.64 8.37 6.20
N ASN A 132 -16.48 7.73 6.07
CA ASN A 132 -15.47 7.61 7.13
C ASN A 132 -16.02 7.03 8.44
N TYR A 133 -16.81 5.98 8.33
CA TYR A 133 -17.41 5.31 9.48
C TYR A 133 -16.33 4.59 10.30
N ASP A 134 -16.33 4.84 11.63
CA ASP A 134 -15.39 4.27 12.58
C ASP A 134 -16.12 3.87 13.88
N TYR A 135 -16.19 2.56 14.15
CA TYR A 135 -16.85 2.02 15.34
C TYR A 135 -15.87 1.85 16.49
N ALA A 136 -16.27 2.31 17.68
CA ALA A 136 -15.60 2.00 18.93
C ALA A 136 -15.96 0.60 19.45
N ILE A 137 -15.11 0.10 20.35
CA ILE A 137 -15.36 -1.17 21.07
C ILE A 137 -16.69 -1.15 21.87
N ASN A 138 -17.08 0.01 22.39
CA ASN A 138 -18.34 0.23 23.11
C ASN A 138 -19.52 0.63 22.19
N LYS A 139 -19.37 0.43 20.87
CA LYS A 139 -20.40 0.65 19.84
C LYS A 139 -20.72 2.12 19.54
N ASN A 140 -19.98 3.07 20.09
CA ASN A 140 -20.03 4.45 19.61
C ASN A 140 -19.60 4.48 18.13
N LEU A 141 -20.23 5.32 17.34
CA LEU A 141 -19.95 5.44 15.90
C LEU A 141 -19.60 6.87 15.54
N ALA A 142 -18.39 7.06 15.01
CA ALA A 142 -17.98 8.27 14.34
C ALA A 142 -18.18 8.16 12.82
N TYR A 143 -18.55 9.26 12.18
CA TYR A 143 -18.64 9.36 10.72
C TYR A 143 -18.61 10.81 10.28
N THR A 144 -18.46 11.04 8.97
CA THR A 144 -18.46 12.40 8.41
C THR A 144 -19.64 12.62 7.48
N VAL A 145 -20.16 13.85 7.49
CA VAL A 145 -21.10 14.36 6.48
C VAL A 145 -20.46 15.60 5.87
N LYS A 146 -20.23 15.57 4.56
CA LYS A 146 -19.34 16.56 3.91
C LYS A 146 -17.99 16.59 4.65
N ASN A 147 -17.60 17.77 5.15
CA ASN A 147 -16.32 17.98 5.85
C ASN A 147 -16.46 18.02 7.38
N ASN A 148 -17.62 17.69 7.93
CA ASN A 148 -17.86 17.77 9.37
C ASN A 148 -18.01 16.39 10.03
N LEU A 149 -17.50 16.30 11.27
CA LEU A 149 -17.50 15.12 12.10
C LEU A 149 -18.83 14.98 12.87
N TYR A 150 -19.35 13.76 12.92
CA TYR A 150 -20.53 13.34 13.69
C TYR A 150 -20.19 12.14 14.57
N VAL A 151 -20.82 12.07 15.73
CA VAL A 151 -20.76 10.91 16.63
C VAL A 151 -22.18 10.57 17.10
N ASN A 152 -22.62 9.32 16.90
CA ASN A 152 -23.94 8.83 17.30
C ASN A 152 -25.10 9.75 16.90
N GLY A 153 -25.10 10.23 15.64
CA GLY A 153 -26.12 11.14 15.13
C GLY A 153 -25.93 12.61 15.46
N ARG A 154 -25.01 12.93 16.35
CA ARG A 154 -24.75 14.31 16.78
C ARG A 154 -23.63 14.93 15.96
N GLN A 155 -23.82 16.14 15.50
CA GLN A 155 -22.77 16.93 14.83
C GLN A 155 -21.77 17.45 15.87
N ILE A 156 -20.49 17.13 15.69
CA ILE A 156 -19.41 17.48 16.63
C ILE A 156 -18.66 18.74 16.17
N THR A 157 -18.50 18.89 14.85
CA THR A 157 -17.87 20.07 14.24
C THR A 157 -18.83 20.73 13.28
N ASN A 158 -18.76 22.06 13.15
CA ASN A 158 -19.57 22.85 12.22
C ASN A 158 -18.68 23.90 11.57
N GLU A 159 -17.79 23.40 10.71
CA GLU A 159 -16.75 24.19 10.07
C GLU A 159 -17.16 24.64 8.67
N PRO A 160 -16.67 25.80 8.22
CA PRO A 160 -16.91 26.29 6.87
C PRO A 160 -16.17 25.45 5.82
N GLU A 161 -16.46 25.74 4.55
CA GLU A 161 -15.72 25.17 3.42
C GLU A 161 -14.22 25.47 3.51
N GLY A 162 -13.39 24.48 3.21
CA GLY A 162 -11.94 24.53 3.32
C GLY A 162 -11.40 24.05 4.65
N ILE A 163 -12.28 23.68 5.61
CA ILE A 163 -11.90 23.00 6.84
C ILE A 163 -12.49 21.60 6.83
N VAL A 164 -11.67 20.60 7.08
CA VAL A 164 -12.01 19.17 6.99
C VAL A 164 -11.77 18.49 8.33
N CYS A 165 -12.80 17.86 8.89
CA CYS A 165 -12.75 17.21 10.19
C CYS A 165 -13.05 15.71 10.09
N GLY A 166 -12.30 14.89 10.85
CA GLY A 166 -12.53 13.44 10.92
C GLY A 166 -12.18 12.66 9.65
N GLN A 167 -11.42 13.25 8.75
CA GLN A 167 -10.91 12.62 7.53
C GLN A 167 -9.38 12.50 7.59
N SER A 168 -8.80 11.65 6.73
CA SER A 168 -7.35 11.54 6.63
C SER A 168 -6.73 12.88 6.18
N VAL A 169 -5.50 13.10 6.60
CA VAL A 169 -4.75 14.34 6.33
C VAL A 169 -3.43 14.03 5.60
N HIS A 170 -2.67 15.07 5.28
CA HIS A 170 -1.33 14.95 4.68
C HIS A 170 -1.31 14.05 3.44
N ARG A 171 -2.42 14.06 2.66
CA ARG A 171 -2.60 13.29 1.43
C ARG A 171 -2.33 11.79 1.59
N ASN A 172 -2.68 11.24 2.75
CA ASN A 172 -2.48 9.83 3.16
C ASN A 172 -1.00 9.41 3.29
N GLU A 173 -0.07 10.36 3.36
CA GLU A 173 1.32 10.08 3.64
C GLU A 173 1.55 9.68 5.12
N PHE A 174 2.73 9.19 5.47
CA PHE A 174 3.11 8.77 6.83
C PHE A 174 2.27 7.61 7.39
N GLY A 175 1.72 6.75 6.52
CA GLY A 175 0.83 5.65 6.92
C GLY A 175 -0.56 6.09 7.39
N ILE A 176 -0.94 7.35 7.18
CA ILE A 176 -2.27 7.86 7.55
C ILE A 176 -3.30 7.39 6.52
N ASN A 177 -4.34 6.70 6.99
CA ASN A 177 -5.43 6.19 6.15
C ASN A 177 -6.84 6.53 6.67
N LYS A 178 -6.94 7.15 7.85
CA LYS A 178 -8.20 7.60 8.46
C LYS A 178 -8.02 8.87 9.27
N GLY A 179 -9.11 9.50 9.67
CA GLY A 179 -9.10 10.77 10.39
C GLY A 179 -9.70 10.71 11.80
N THR A 180 -10.14 9.53 12.26
CA THR A 180 -10.74 9.31 13.57
C THR A 180 -10.07 8.16 14.31
N PHE A 181 -9.89 8.28 15.62
CA PHE A 181 -9.14 7.32 16.44
C PHE A 181 -9.82 7.18 17.79
N TRP A 182 -10.64 6.13 17.96
CA TRP A 182 -11.24 5.83 19.24
C TRP A 182 -10.21 5.38 20.26
N SER A 183 -10.38 5.83 21.50
CA SER A 183 -9.60 5.34 22.61
C SER A 183 -9.90 3.85 22.89
N PRO A 184 -9.01 3.10 23.59
CA PRO A 184 -9.14 1.64 23.73
C PRO A 184 -10.44 1.14 24.31
N LYS A 185 -11.10 1.95 25.19
CA LYS A 185 -12.41 1.63 25.76
C LYS A 185 -13.58 2.31 25.02
N GLY A 186 -13.27 3.15 24.03
CA GLY A 186 -14.26 3.90 23.24
C GLY A 186 -14.85 5.12 23.97
N ASN A 187 -14.22 5.58 25.05
CA ASN A 187 -14.73 6.71 25.85
C ASN A 187 -14.37 8.07 25.24
N LEU A 188 -13.29 8.15 24.47
CA LEU A 188 -12.79 9.36 23.84
C LEU A 188 -12.52 9.11 22.34
N LEU A 189 -12.67 10.17 21.54
CA LEU A 189 -12.38 10.13 20.10
C LEU A 189 -11.35 11.19 19.76
N ALA A 190 -10.15 10.78 19.34
CA ALA A 190 -9.22 11.71 18.70
C ALA A 190 -9.57 11.85 17.22
N PHE A 191 -9.43 13.04 16.66
CA PHE A 191 -9.73 13.31 15.27
C PHE A 191 -8.83 14.39 14.68
N TYR A 192 -8.59 14.31 13.39
CA TYR A 192 -7.92 15.38 12.65
C TYR A 192 -8.89 16.50 12.31
N HIS A 193 -8.40 17.73 12.46
CA HIS A 193 -8.99 18.97 12.00
C HIS A 193 -7.98 19.68 11.09
N MET A 194 -8.27 19.69 9.80
CA MET A 194 -7.38 20.23 8.77
C MET A 194 -7.97 21.52 8.18
N ASP A 195 -7.24 22.61 8.28
CA ASP A 195 -7.50 23.84 7.52
C ASP A 195 -6.68 23.81 6.22
N GLU A 196 -7.36 23.66 5.11
CA GLU A 196 -6.80 23.72 3.76
C GLU A 196 -7.32 24.95 2.97
N SER A 197 -7.95 25.92 3.66
CA SER A 197 -8.53 27.11 3.02
C SER A 197 -7.49 27.92 2.24
N MET A 198 -6.22 27.91 2.70
CA MET A 198 -5.10 28.59 2.05
C MET A 198 -4.43 27.77 0.93
N VAL A 199 -4.76 26.46 0.79
CA VAL A 199 -4.17 25.61 -0.22
C VAL A 199 -4.72 25.97 -1.60
N THR A 200 -3.82 26.03 -2.59
CA THR A 200 -4.19 26.35 -3.97
C THR A 200 -5.23 25.37 -4.50
N GLN A 201 -6.24 25.90 -5.16
CA GLN A 201 -7.23 25.10 -5.88
C GLN A 201 -6.70 24.76 -7.27
N TYR A 202 -6.80 23.48 -7.62
CA TYR A 202 -6.50 22.97 -8.96
C TYR A 202 -7.81 22.59 -9.67
N PRO A 203 -8.06 23.06 -10.90
CA PRO A 203 -9.28 22.77 -11.64
C PRO A 203 -9.21 21.39 -12.32
N LEU A 204 -10.19 20.54 -12.06
CA LEU A 204 -10.49 19.35 -12.86
C LEU A 204 -11.81 19.61 -13.60
N VAL A 205 -11.89 19.19 -14.87
CA VAL A 205 -13.07 19.41 -15.69
C VAL A 205 -13.92 18.14 -15.76
N ASP A 206 -15.12 18.18 -15.20
CA ASP A 206 -16.12 17.12 -15.34
C ASP A 206 -16.87 17.29 -16.67
N ILE A 207 -16.71 16.33 -17.56
CA ILE A 207 -17.33 16.31 -18.87
C ILE A 207 -18.65 15.55 -18.92
N THR A 208 -19.12 14.98 -17.81
CA THR A 208 -20.37 14.19 -17.76
C THR A 208 -21.61 15.08 -17.79
N ALA A 209 -21.49 16.34 -17.40
CA ALA A 209 -22.54 17.34 -17.55
C ALA A 209 -22.65 17.81 -19.01
N ARG A 210 -23.82 18.34 -19.39
CA ARG A 210 -24.04 18.87 -20.76
C ARG A 210 -23.07 19.98 -21.13
N VAL A 211 -22.71 20.84 -20.18
CA VAL A 211 -21.64 21.83 -20.29
C VAL A 211 -20.60 21.41 -19.24
N GLY A 212 -19.34 21.25 -19.65
CA GLY A 212 -18.30 20.85 -18.73
C GLY A 212 -18.25 21.74 -17.48
N GLU A 213 -18.20 21.11 -16.31
CA GLU A 213 -18.16 21.79 -15.01
C GLU A 213 -16.76 21.71 -14.41
N VAL A 214 -16.35 22.76 -13.71
CA VAL A 214 -15.03 22.77 -13.04
C VAL A 214 -15.20 22.30 -11.60
N ASN A 215 -14.55 21.18 -11.27
CA ASN A 215 -14.42 20.67 -9.92
C ASN A 215 -13.04 21.03 -9.38
N ASN A 216 -12.96 22.02 -8.51
CA ASN A 216 -11.70 22.40 -7.89
C ASN A 216 -11.33 21.43 -6.76
N ILE A 217 -10.09 20.96 -6.76
CA ILE A 217 -9.49 20.22 -5.65
C ILE A 217 -8.42 21.07 -4.96
N ARG A 218 -8.25 20.90 -3.65
CA ARG A 218 -7.13 21.49 -2.91
C ARG A 218 -5.88 20.66 -3.19
N TYR A 219 -4.91 21.26 -3.88
CA TYR A 219 -3.70 20.54 -4.27
C TYR A 219 -2.45 21.40 -3.93
N PRO A 220 -1.73 21.03 -2.85
CA PRO A 220 -0.56 21.79 -2.41
C PRO A 220 0.67 21.36 -3.23
N MET A 221 1.04 22.07 -4.27
CA MET A 221 2.24 21.80 -5.07
C MET A 221 3.52 22.11 -4.30
N ALA A 222 4.61 21.42 -4.61
CA ALA A 222 5.92 21.62 -3.99
C ALA A 222 6.34 23.09 -3.98
N GLY A 223 6.84 23.57 -2.84
CA GLY A 223 7.20 24.98 -2.62
C GLY A 223 6.05 25.92 -2.30
N MET A 224 4.79 25.48 -2.47
CA MET A 224 3.61 26.32 -2.21
C MET A 224 3.14 26.21 -0.75
N THR A 225 2.10 26.97 -0.41
CA THR A 225 1.50 26.95 0.93
C THR A 225 0.82 25.62 1.21
N SER A 226 1.18 24.99 2.34
CA SER A 226 0.58 23.76 2.82
C SER A 226 -0.64 24.03 3.70
N HIS A 227 -1.47 22.99 3.91
CA HIS A 227 -2.53 22.99 4.90
C HIS A 227 -1.98 22.99 6.33
N LYS A 228 -2.83 23.31 7.29
CA LYS A 228 -2.55 23.29 8.73
C LYS A 228 -3.43 22.26 9.41
N VAL A 229 -2.84 21.41 10.24
CA VAL A 229 -3.57 20.35 10.95
C VAL A 229 -3.51 20.59 12.45
N GLN A 230 -4.63 20.36 13.12
CA GLN A 230 -4.74 20.23 14.56
C GLN A 230 -5.32 18.84 14.90
N VAL A 231 -5.07 18.38 16.11
CA VAL A 231 -5.67 17.14 16.62
C VAL A 231 -6.65 17.51 17.73
N GLY A 232 -7.92 17.16 17.51
CA GLY A 232 -8.99 17.33 18.50
C GLY A 232 -9.25 16.04 19.27
N ILE A 233 -9.77 16.16 20.49
CA ILE A 233 -10.29 15.06 21.29
C ILE A 233 -11.72 15.40 21.70
N TYR A 234 -12.66 14.55 21.30
CA TYR A 234 -14.06 14.62 21.70
C TYR A 234 -14.39 13.64 22.80
N ASN A 235 -15.10 14.12 23.82
CA ASN A 235 -15.62 13.29 24.89
C ASN A 235 -17.15 13.15 24.76
N PRO A 236 -17.69 12.00 24.31
CA PRO A 236 -19.12 11.77 24.15
C PRO A 236 -19.94 11.91 25.45
N SER A 237 -19.34 11.66 26.63
CA SER A 237 -20.04 11.73 27.92
C SER A 237 -20.26 13.16 28.39
N THR A 238 -19.36 14.08 28.06
CA THR A 238 -19.44 15.49 28.46
C THR A 238 -19.82 16.42 27.33
N ASP A 239 -19.83 15.90 26.10
CA ASP A 239 -20.09 16.65 24.88
C ASP A 239 -19.12 17.85 24.66
N LYS A 240 -17.84 17.60 24.93
CA LYS A 240 -16.81 18.63 24.80
C LYS A 240 -15.70 18.22 23.85
N ASN A 241 -15.25 19.17 23.07
CA ASN A 241 -14.02 19.09 22.28
C ASN A 241 -12.91 19.86 23.00
N ILE A 242 -11.71 19.29 22.97
CA ILE A 242 -10.46 20.00 23.25
C ILE A 242 -9.54 19.81 22.06
N TYR A 243 -8.57 20.70 21.88
CA TYR A 243 -7.52 20.56 20.89
C TYR A 243 -6.17 20.47 21.58
N LEU A 244 -5.25 19.66 21.03
CA LEU A 244 -3.90 19.57 21.55
C LEU A 244 -3.17 20.90 21.36
N ASN A 245 -2.48 21.35 22.39
CA ASN A 245 -1.65 22.54 22.35
C ASN A 245 -0.30 22.21 21.69
N THR A 246 -0.31 22.06 20.37
CA THR A 246 0.89 21.77 19.57
C THR A 246 1.67 23.02 19.17
N GLY A 247 1.16 24.22 19.48
CA GLY A 247 1.68 25.50 18.98
C GLY A 247 1.28 25.77 17.53
N ASP A 248 2.04 26.58 16.81
CA ASP A 248 1.75 26.92 15.41
C ASP A 248 1.88 25.66 14.49
N PRO A 249 0.81 25.22 13.83
CA PRO A 249 0.84 24.06 12.95
C PRO A 249 1.43 24.35 11.56
N THR A 250 1.86 25.57 11.28
CA THR A 250 2.41 25.96 9.97
C THR A 250 3.69 25.17 9.67
N ASN A 251 3.74 24.54 8.49
CA ASN A 251 4.88 23.74 8.04
C ASN A 251 5.27 22.59 9.00
N ARG A 252 4.25 21.96 9.58
CA ARG A 252 4.39 20.79 10.45
C ARG A 252 3.33 19.75 10.11
N TYR A 253 3.69 18.50 10.28
CA TYR A 253 2.79 17.36 10.10
C TYR A 253 2.62 16.63 11.43
N PHE A 254 1.37 16.27 11.75
CA PHE A 254 1.00 15.51 12.96
C PHE A 254 0.51 14.14 12.53
N THR A 255 1.28 13.12 12.87
CA THR A 255 1.14 11.78 12.30
C THR A 255 1.02 10.71 13.38
N ASN A 256 0.60 9.52 12.99
CA ASN A 256 0.73 8.29 13.79
C ASN A 256 0.13 8.39 15.19
N ILE A 257 -1.13 8.85 15.28
CA ILE A 257 -1.87 9.00 16.53
C ILE A 257 -2.03 7.65 17.24
N SER A 258 -1.72 7.61 18.55
CA SER A 258 -1.88 6.45 19.40
C SER A 258 -2.41 6.83 20.78
N TRP A 259 -3.36 6.06 21.32
CA TRP A 259 -3.87 6.22 22.66
C TRP A 259 -3.06 5.42 23.67
N ALA A 260 -2.84 5.99 24.88
CA ALA A 260 -2.44 5.21 26.02
C ALA A 260 -3.57 4.25 26.44
N PRO A 261 -3.26 3.03 26.97
CA PRO A 261 -4.29 2.07 27.39
C PRO A 261 -5.22 2.58 28.50
N ASP A 262 -4.76 3.53 29.32
CA ASP A 262 -5.55 4.18 30.39
C ASP A 262 -6.43 5.33 29.88
N GLU A 263 -6.33 5.71 28.60
CA GLU A 263 -7.04 6.80 27.93
C GLU A 263 -6.71 8.22 28.44
N LYS A 264 -5.65 8.37 29.28
CA LYS A 264 -5.26 9.66 29.84
C LYS A 264 -4.28 10.44 28.98
N SER A 265 -3.66 9.77 28.01
CA SER A 265 -2.67 10.40 27.13
C SER A 265 -2.89 10.00 25.67
N LEU A 266 -2.61 10.94 24.80
CA LEU A 266 -2.51 10.75 23.37
C LEU A 266 -1.06 10.93 22.93
N TYR A 267 -0.59 10.05 22.08
CA TYR A 267 0.74 10.10 21.50
C TYR A 267 0.64 10.41 20.03
N LEU A 268 1.56 11.20 19.51
CA LEU A 268 1.69 11.46 18.09
C LEU A 268 3.15 11.72 17.70
N ILE A 269 3.45 11.56 16.42
CA ILE A 269 4.74 11.90 15.86
C ILE A 269 4.59 13.21 15.07
N GLU A 270 5.35 14.21 15.49
CA GLU A 270 5.47 15.48 14.78
C GLU A 270 6.60 15.39 13.78
N VAL A 271 6.36 15.88 12.56
CA VAL A 271 7.34 15.93 11.49
C VAL A 271 7.42 17.38 10.98
N ASN A 272 8.63 17.92 10.80
CA ASN A 272 8.82 19.22 10.16
C ASN A 272 8.55 19.13 8.65
N ARG A 273 8.34 20.27 7.98
CA ARG A 273 8.05 20.30 6.53
C ARG A 273 9.18 19.68 5.69
N ASP A 274 10.45 19.90 6.08
CA ASP A 274 11.59 19.29 5.38
C ASP A 274 11.67 17.77 5.60
N GLN A 275 10.78 17.22 6.45
CA GLN A 275 10.64 15.80 6.74
C GLN A 275 11.94 15.11 7.18
N ASN A 276 12.85 15.86 7.77
CA ASN A 276 14.15 15.41 8.23
C ASN A 276 14.33 15.47 9.75
N HIS A 277 13.29 15.89 10.48
CA HIS A 277 13.24 15.94 11.94
C HIS A 277 11.87 15.46 12.44
N VAL A 278 11.87 14.44 13.29
CA VAL A 278 10.67 13.89 13.93
C VAL A 278 10.77 13.95 15.45
N LYS A 279 9.61 14.09 16.11
CA LYS A 279 9.46 14.05 17.58
C LYS A 279 8.29 13.15 17.94
N LEU A 280 8.52 12.20 18.85
CA LEU A 280 7.45 11.44 19.50
C LEU A 280 7.03 12.18 20.75
N CYS A 281 5.80 12.68 20.77
CA CYS A 281 5.24 13.54 21.81
C CYS A 281 4.07 12.85 22.51
N GLN A 282 3.98 13.08 23.84
CA GLN A 282 2.86 12.65 24.70
C GLN A 282 2.08 13.88 25.16
N TYR A 283 0.77 13.86 24.94
CA TYR A 283 -0.16 14.91 25.33
C TYR A 283 -1.16 14.42 26.36
N ASN A 284 -1.57 15.28 27.28
CA ASN A 284 -2.64 15.00 28.23
C ASN A 284 -3.99 15.01 27.50
N ALA A 285 -4.75 13.93 27.62
CA ALA A 285 -6.01 13.77 26.90
C ALA A 285 -7.18 14.61 27.45
N GLU A 286 -7.07 15.13 28.67
CA GLU A 286 -8.08 15.99 29.31
C GLU A 286 -7.83 17.47 29.03
N THR A 287 -6.56 17.91 29.03
CA THR A 287 -6.18 19.32 28.90
C THR A 287 -5.62 19.71 27.54
N GLY A 288 -5.17 18.74 26.75
CA GLY A 288 -4.48 18.98 25.48
C GLY A 288 -3.02 19.41 25.62
N GLU A 289 -2.50 19.55 26.84
CA GLU A 289 -1.14 20.05 27.07
C GLU A 289 -0.06 19.01 26.78
N LEU A 290 1.08 19.46 26.23
CA LEU A 290 2.26 18.63 26.01
C LEU A 290 2.83 18.20 27.38
N MET A 291 2.87 16.89 27.62
CA MET A 291 3.44 16.34 28.84
C MET A 291 4.95 16.13 28.74
N GLN A 292 5.39 15.56 27.64
CA GLN A 292 6.82 15.32 27.37
C GLN A 292 7.07 14.92 25.91
N THR A 293 8.31 15.14 25.48
CA THR A 293 8.89 14.50 24.30
C THR A 293 9.62 13.24 24.76
N LEU A 294 9.46 12.13 24.04
CA LEU A 294 10.05 10.83 24.39
C LEU A 294 11.22 10.45 23.48
N TYR A 295 11.20 10.95 22.26
CA TYR A 295 12.18 10.64 21.24
C TYR A 295 12.25 11.77 20.20
N GLU A 296 13.45 12.03 19.71
CA GLU A 296 13.71 12.88 18.57
C GLU A 296 14.67 12.17 17.61
N GLU A 297 14.47 12.32 16.32
CA GLU A 297 15.37 11.80 15.29
C GLU A 297 15.52 12.83 14.17
N THR A 298 16.76 12.99 13.70
CA THR A 298 17.08 13.80 12.52
C THR A 298 17.90 12.99 11.53
N HIS A 299 17.72 13.26 10.25
CA HIS A 299 18.49 12.61 9.19
C HIS A 299 18.86 13.65 8.12
N PRO A 300 20.07 13.59 7.50
CA PRO A 300 20.46 14.55 6.47
C PRO A 300 19.63 14.51 5.19
N LYS A 301 18.86 13.43 4.96
CA LYS A 301 17.92 13.31 3.86
C LYS A 301 16.48 13.45 4.38
N TYR A 302 15.89 12.36 4.88
CA TYR A 302 14.54 12.38 5.46
C TYR A 302 14.37 11.29 6.52
N VAL A 303 13.39 11.47 7.39
CA VAL A 303 12.84 10.47 8.32
C VAL A 303 11.36 10.30 8.01
N GLU A 304 10.92 9.09 7.77
CA GLU A 304 9.54 8.79 7.39
C GLU A 304 8.88 7.85 8.40
N PRO A 305 8.14 8.37 9.39
CA PRO A 305 7.39 7.54 10.31
C PRO A 305 6.14 6.96 9.62
N GLN A 306 6.09 5.64 9.49
CA GLN A 306 4.99 4.95 8.79
C GLN A 306 3.98 4.31 9.74
N ASN A 307 4.35 4.12 11.01
CA ASN A 307 3.57 3.32 11.94
C ASN A 307 3.37 4.03 13.28
N PRO A 308 2.15 3.97 13.86
CA PRO A 308 1.92 4.42 15.22
C PRO A 308 2.65 3.54 16.24
N ILE A 309 2.90 4.08 17.42
CA ILE A 309 3.40 3.26 18.54
C ILE A 309 2.34 2.26 18.98
N VAL A 310 2.77 1.09 19.46
CA VAL A 310 1.88 0.02 19.92
C VAL A 310 2.23 -0.36 21.34
N PHE A 311 1.28 -0.15 22.28
CA PHE A 311 1.47 -0.47 23.70
C PHE A 311 1.48 -1.98 23.93
N LEU A 312 2.29 -2.41 24.94
CA LEU A 312 2.28 -3.80 25.37
C LEU A 312 1.01 -4.09 26.18
N PRO A 313 0.22 -5.14 25.87
CA PRO A 313 -1.02 -5.42 26.58
C PRO A 313 -0.84 -5.88 28.03
N TRP A 314 0.38 -6.13 28.49
CA TRP A 314 0.72 -6.51 29.86
C TRP A 314 1.52 -5.44 30.63
N ASP A 315 1.82 -4.32 30.03
CA ASP A 315 2.57 -3.22 30.66
C ASP A 315 2.26 -1.90 29.94
N ASP A 316 1.30 -1.16 30.44
CA ASP A 316 0.79 0.10 29.87
C ASP A 316 1.79 1.26 29.90
N THR A 317 2.96 1.06 30.53
CA THR A 317 4.06 2.00 30.54
C THR A 317 5.10 1.73 29.47
N LYS A 318 4.90 0.69 28.67
CA LYS A 318 5.81 0.29 27.59
C LYS A 318 5.10 0.18 26.26
N PHE A 319 5.79 0.63 25.24
CA PHE A 319 5.32 0.52 23.84
C PHE A 319 6.45 0.16 22.89
N ILE A 320 6.07 -0.27 21.71
CA ILE A 320 6.97 -0.52 20.59
C ILE A 320 6.91 0.67 19.63
N TYR A 321 8.07 1.16 19.27
CA TYR A 321 8.29 2.12 18.20
C TYR A 321 9.10 1.46 17.08
N GLN A 322 8.74 1.72 15.82
CA GLN A 322 9.45 1.26 14.64
C GLN A 322 10.35 2.39 14.10
N SER A 323 11.59 2.10 13.80
CA SER A 323 12.55 3.10 13.28
C SER A 323 13.57 2.46 12.35
N GLN A 324 13.99 3.20 11.33
CA GLN A 324 15.07 2.83 10.39
C GLN A 324 16.45 3.36 10.82
N ARG A 325 16.61 3.82 12.07
CA ARG A 325 17.83 4.45 12.56
C ARG A 325 19.09 3.57 12.52
N ASP A 326 18.97 2.26 12.39
CA ASP A 326 20.09 1.34 12.19
C ASP A 326 20.23 0.86 10.73
N GLY A 327 19.50 1.47 9.78
CA GLY A 327 19.54 1.18 8.35
C GLY A 327 18.33 0.38 7.84
N TYR A 328 17.63 -0.35 8.71
CA TYR A 328 16.42 -1.12 8.39
C TYR A 328 15.32 -0.83 9.40
N ASN A 329 14.06 -1.05 9.02
CA ASN A 329 12.94 -0.87 9.94
C ASN A 329 12.94 -1.97 11.00
N HIS A 330 13.21 -1.58 12.27
CA HIS A 330 13.30 -2.50 13.39
C HIS A 330 12.46 -2.04 14.59
N LEU A 331 12.27 -2.97 15.55
CA LEU A 331 11.45 -2.80 16.75
C LEU A 331 12.28 -2.30 17.92
N TYR A 332 11.82 -1.22 18.55
CA TYR A 332 12.42 -0.59 19.72
C TYR A 332 11.39 -0.53 20.85
N LEU A 333 11.74 -1.11 22.02
CA LEU A 333 10.92 -1.11 23.23
C LEU A 333 11.26 0.12 24.07
N PHE A 334 10.28 0.99 24.26
CA PHE A 334 10.34 2.17 25.13
C PHE A 334 9.74 1.86 26.50
N ASP A 335 10.40 2.30 27.58
CA ASP A 335 9.89 2.26 28.97
C ASP A 335 9.77 3.69 29.51
N THR A 336 8.55 4.21 29.55
CA THR A 336 8.27 5.61 29.94
C THR A 336 8.50 5.93 31.41
N ARG A 337 8.58 4.90 32.27
CA ARG A 337 8.85 5.09 33.72
C ARG A 337 10.30 5.46 34.01
N THR A 338 11.21 5.04 33.14
CA THR A 338 12.64 5.25 33.36
C THR A 338 13.09 6.45 32.52
N LYS A 339 13.02 7.65 33.15
CA LYS A 339 13.55 8.88 32.53
C LYS A 339 15.06 8.83 32.47
N ILE A 340 15.63 9.30 31.37
CA ILE A 340 17.07 9.47 31.17
C ILE A 340 17.38 10.91 30.77
N TYR A 341 18.60 11.35 31.04
CA TYR A 341 19.07 12.61 30.49
C TYR A 341 19.37 12.40 28.98
N PRO A 342 18.79 13.22 28.09
CA PRO A 342 18.93 12.99 26.66
C PRO A 342 20.33 13.36 26.17
N GLU A 343 21.05 12.37 25.66
CA GLU A 343 22.27 12.55 24.92
C GLU A 343 22.00 12.39 23.41
N THR A 344 22.79 13.10 22.60
CA THR A 344 22.71 12.95 21.16
C THR A 344 23.56 11.75 20.73
N HIS A 345 22.92 10.79 20.08
CA HIS A 345 23.56 9.60 19.52
C HIS A 345 23.60 9.69 18.00
N THR A 346 24.64 9.16 17.39
CA THR A 346 24.71 9.00 15.92
C THR A 346 24.03 7.69 15.54
N SER A 347 23.18 7.75 14.54
CA SER A 347 22.52 6.58 13.96
C SER A 347 23.41 5.88 12.94
N ALA A 348 23.24 4.57 12.76
CA ALA A 348 23.99 3.83 11.74
C ALA A 348 23.63 4.27 10.30
N ASN A 349 22.45 4.85 10.10
CA ASN A 349 21.99 5.40 8.82
C ASN A 349 22.58 6.79 8.48
N GLY A 350 23.42 7.38 9.36
CA GLY A 350 24.02 8.71 9.18
C GLY A 350 23.21 9.87 9.81
N GLY A 351 22.08 9.59 10.45
CA GLY A 351 21.31 10.57 11.22
C GLY A 351 21.76 10.70 12.66
N THR A 352 20.96 11.43 13.47
CA THR A 352 21.15 11.54 14.92
C THR A 352 19.82 11.36 15.64
N TYR A 353 19.86 10.89 16.90
CA TYR A 353 18.65 10.77 17.72
C TYR A 353 18.92 11.09 19.20
N ARG A 354 17.85 11.45 19.90
CA ARG A 354 17.81 11.63 21.36
C ARG A 354 16.66 10.80 21.94
N GLN A 355 16.92 10.18 23.08
CA GLN A 355 15.95 9.41 23.86
C GLN A 355 15.78 10.07 25.22
N TYR A 356 14.53 10.23 25.67
CA TYR A 356 14.20 10.83 26.96
C TYR A 356 13.71 9.79 27.97
N CYS A 357 13.61 8.53 27.56
CA CYS A 357 13.32 7.38 28.40
C CYS A 357 14.17 6.18 27.97
N LYS A 358 14.16 5.13 28.79
CA LYS A 358 14.92 3.90 28.50
C LYS A 358 14.37 3.22 27.25
N VAL A 359 15.27 2.91 26.31
CA VAL A 359 14.95 2.22 25.07
C VAL A 359 15.82 0.98 24.90
N LYS A 360 15.22 -0.12 24.44
CA LYS A 360 15.92 -1.37 24.09
C LYS A 360 15.57 -1.75 22.66
N GLN A 361 16.56 -1.92 21.79
CA GLN A 361 16.36 -2.51 20.47
C GLN A 361 16.06 -4.01 20.62
N LEU A 362 14.98 -4.47 19.98
CA LEU A 362 14.53 -5.86 20.04
C LEU A 362 14.92 -6.67 18.82
N THR A 363 14.94 -6.06 17.65
CA THR A 363 15.29 -6.71 16.37
C THR A 363 16.41 -5.96 15.68
N LYS A 364 17.25 -6.68 14.91
CA LYS A 364 18.38 -6.11 14.17
C LYS A 364 18.80 -7.06 13.03
N GLY A 365 19.47 -6.54 12.03
CA GLY A 365 20.01 -7.31 10.90
C GLY A 365 19.71 -6.64 9.56
N ASP A 366 20.18 -7.23 8.47
CA ASP A 366 19.98 -6.72 7.10
C ASP A 366 18.65 -7.17 6.51
N TRP A 367 17.61 -7.03 7.28
CA TRP A 367 16.21 -7.33 6.98
C TRP A 367 15.31 -6.34 7.73
N LEU A 368 14.06 -6.25 7.38
CA LEU A 368 13.13 -5.29 7.98
C LEU A 368 11.87 -5.95 8.54
N VAL A 369 11.30 -5.32 9.57
CA VAL A 369 9.93 -5.58 10.01
C VAL A 369 8.98 -4.83 9.11
N SER A 370 8.08 -5.54 8.44
CA SER A 370 7.06 -4.92 7.58
C SER A 370 5.78 -4.58 8.36
N GLU A 371 5.40 -5.42 9.34
CA GLU A 371 4.16 -5.25 10.09
C GLU A 371 4.25 -5.90 11.47
N ILE A 372 3.74 -5.24 12.51
CA ILE A 372 3.46 -5.85 13.81
C ILE A 372 2.05 -6.45 13.77
N LEU A 373 1.95 -7.78 13.81
CA LEU A 373 0.66 -8.47 13.78
C LEU A 373 -0.05 -8.45 15.14
N GLY A 374 0.70 -8.30 16.24
CA GLY A 374 0.17 -8.23 17.59
C GLY A 374 1.03 -8.94 18.62
N PHE A 375 0.40 -9.42 19.69
CA PHE A 375 1.11 -9.88 20.88
C PHE A 375 0.60 -11.21 21.42
N ASN A 376 1.50 -12.02 21.97
CA ASN A 376 1.15 -13.08 22.89
C ASN A 376 1.48 -12.66 24.33
N ALA A 377 0.47 -12.23 25.08
CA ALA A 377 0.65 -11.67 26.42
C ALA A 377 1.21 -12.70 27.43
N LYS A 378 0.84 -13.99 27.31
CA LYS A 378 1.33 -15.05 28.21
C LYS A 378 2.83 -15.32 28.03
N ARG A 379 3.32 -15.29 26.79
CA ARG A 379 4.75 -15.47 26.47
C ARG A 379 5.54 -14.17 26.49
N LYS A 380 4.87 -13.01 26.50
CA LYS A 380 5.44 -11.67 26.33
C LYS A 380 6.18 -11.52 25.00
N ASP A 381 5.62 -12.10 23.95
CA ASP A 381 6.14 -12.04 22.60
C ASP A 381 5.40 -10.99 21.75
N ILE A 382 6.16 -10.31 20.90
CA ILE A 382 5.65 -9.53 19.78
C ILE A 382 5.70 -10.44 18.56
N ILE A 383 4.59 -10.54 17.83
CA ILE A 383 4.48 -11.31 16.58
C ILE A 383 4.42 -10.33 15.43
N PHE A 384 5.25 -10.55 14.42
CA PHE A 384 5.43 -9.62 13.31
C PHE A 384 5.75 -10.34 12.00
N THR A 385 5.53 -9.64 10.90
CA THR A 385 6.01 -10.03 9.57
C THR A 385 7.32 -9.31 9.27
N ALA A 386 8.25 -10.01 8.64
CA ALA A 386 9.53 -9.45 8.21
C ALA A 386 9.85 -9.81 6.76
N ILE A 387 10.72 -9.00 6.13
CA ILE A 387 11.14 -9.15 4.73
C ILE A 387 12.67 -9.12 4.64
N GLU A 388 13.23 -10.05 3.86
CA GLU A 388 14.62 -10.10 3.43
C GLU A 388 14.68 -10.37 1.91
N GLY A 389 14.87 -9.33 1.11
CA GLY A 389 14.89 -9.45 -0.34
C GLY A 389 13.57 -9.99 -0.93
N LEU A 390 13.59 -11.22 -1.46
CA LEU A 390 12.40 -11.89 -2.01
C LEU A 390 11.72 -12.86 -1.01
N LYS A 391 12.18 -12.87 0.23
CA LYS A 391 11.62 -13.71 1.29
C LYS A 391 10.81 -12.88 2.25
N SER A 392 9.64 -13.36 2.63
CA SER A 392 8.92 -12.83 3.78
C SER A 392 8.45 -13.96 4.70
N GLY A 393 8.04 -13.62 5.93
CA GLY A 393 7.59 -14.62 6.88
C GLY A 393 7.20 -14.02 8.22
N HIS A 394 6.64 -14.86 9.10
CA HIS A 394 6.18 -14.46 10.42
C HIS A 394 7.12 -14.93 11.52
N PHE A 395 7.39 -14.03 12.47
CA PHE A 395 8.37 -14.23 13.53
C PHE A 395 7.84 -13.73 14.87
N ALA A 396 8.52 -14.11 15.94
CA ALA A 396 8.26 -13.59 17.27
C ALA A 396 9.56 -13.16 17.96
N VAL A 397 9.50 -12.05 18.69
CA VAL A 397 10.57 -11.62 19.59
C VAL A 397 10.04 -11.47 21.00
N ASN A 398 10.74 -12.05 21.97
CA ASN A 398 10.39 -11.93 23.36
C ASN A 398 10.88 -10.60 23.96
N THR A 399 9.98 -9.80 24.52
CA THR A 399 10.30 -8.47 25.02
C THR A 399 11.22 -8.45 26.24
N ALA A 400 11.16 -9.51 27.10
CA ALA A 400 11.94 -9.58 28.32
C ALA A 400 13.42 -9.90 28.04
N ASN A 401 13.69 -10.96 27.28
CA ASN A 401 15.05 -11.45 27.04
C ASN A 401 15.58 -11.15 25.62
N GLY A 402 14.75 -10.65 24.71
CA GLY A 402 15.15 -10.39 23.31
C GLY A 402 15.35 -11.63 22.47
N LYS A 403 14.97 -12.82 22.97
CA LYS A 403 15.10 -14.05 22.21
C LYS A 403 14.14 -14.04 21.03
N MET A 404 14.65 -14.33 19.87
CA MET A 404 13.92 -14.43 18.61
C MET A 404 14.30 -15.72 17.91
N ASN A 405 13.36 -16.38 17.22
CA ASN A 405 13.70 -17.40 16.24
C ASN A 405 14.44 -16.73 15.09
N GLN A 406 15.49 -17.37 14.57
CA GLN A 406 16.28 -16.78 13.49
C GLN A 406 15.41 -16.62 12.22
N PRO A 407 15.23 -15.39 11.73
CA PRO A 407 14.50 -15.20 10.50
C PRO A 407 15.29 -15.72 9.29
N PHE A 408 14.59 -16.23 8.30
CA PHE A 408 15.05 -16.57 6.95
C PHE A 408 16.13 -17.65 6.80
N SER A 409 16.63 -18.29 7.85
CA SER A 409 17.69 -19.31 7.75
C SER A 409 17.31 -20.54 6.92
N THR A 410 16.01 -20.81 6.74
CA THR A 410 15.46 -21.95 5.99
C THR A 410 14.30 -21.59 5.09
N SER A 411 13.96 -20.30 4.97
CA SER A 411 12.77 -19.87 4.22
C SER A 411 13.01 -19.83 2.72
N GLN A 412 12.03 -20.35 2.01
CA GLN A 412 11.85 -20.24 0.58
C GLN A 412 11.46 -18.80 0.20
N GLU A 413 11.71 -18.39 -1.02
CA GLU A 413 11.12 -17.15 -1.57
C GLU A 413 9.59 -17.26 -1.55
N SER A 414 8.95 -16.28 -0.93
CA SER A 414 7.50 -16.26 -0.70
C SER A 414 7.05 -14.88 -0.27
N GLU A 415 5.76 -14.63 -0.37
CA GLU A 415 5.12 -13.40 0.08
C GLU A 415 3.99 -13.75 1.04
N HIS A 416 4.15 -13.35 2.32
CA HIS A 416 3.26 -13.70 3.43
C HIS A 416 2.46 -12.50 3.93
N ASN A 417 1.19 -12.73 4.24
CA ASN A 417 0.29 -11.82 4.93
C ASN A 417 -0.38 -12.54 6.09
N GLY A 418 -0.31 -11.99 7.29
CA GLY A 418 -0.77 -12.64 8.51
C GLY A 418 -1.92 -11.91 9.20
N LEU A 419 -2.86 -12.65 9.77
CA LEU A 419 -3.84 -12.15 10.71
C LEU A 419 -3.71 -12.93 12.02
N LEU A 420 -3.39 -12.24 13.12
CA LEU A 420 -3.20 -12.83 14.44
C LEU A 420 -4.52 -12.84 15.22
N ASN A 421 -4.81 -13.92 15.95
CA ASN A 421 -5.94 -13.97 16.87
C ASN A 421 -5.69 -13.14 18.15
N ALA A 422 -6.75 -12.83 18.90
CA ALA A 422 -6.68 -11.93 20.07
C ALA A 422 -5.68 -12.37 21.14
N SER A 423 -5.56 -13.67 21.40
CA SER A 423 -4.59 -14.20 22.38
C SER A 423 -3.16 -14.32 21.86
N GLY A 424 -2.93 -14.08 20.57
CA GLY A 424 -1.63 -14.26 19.92
C GLY A 424 -1.13 -15.69 19.84
N THR A 425 -2.03 -16.66 19.87
CA THR A 425 -1.68 -18.10 19.87
C THR A 425 -1.76 -18.73 18.49
N TYR A 426 -2.61 -18.22 17.61
CA TYR A 426 -2.79 -18.69 16.26
C TYR A 426 -2.79 -17.53 15.26
N LEU A 427 -2.32 -17.84 14.07
CA LEU A 427 -2.22 -16.93 12.93
C LEU A 427 -2.95 -17.56 11.74
N ILE A 428 -3.75 -16.76 11.02
CA ILE A 428 -4.12 -17.05 9.64
C ILE A 428 -2.97 -16.54 8.78
N ASP A 429 -2.24 -17.45 8.16
CA ASP A 429 -1.15 -17.14 7.23
C ASP A 429 -1.64 -17.33 5.79
N ARG A 430 -1.69 -16.24 5.03
CA ARG A 430 -1.96 -16.24 3.59
C ARG A 430 -0.66 -15.97 2.86
N TYR A 431 -0.22 -16.90 2.04
CA TYR A 431 1.00 -16.67 1.27
C TYR A 431 0.93 -17.23 -0.14
N SER A 432 1.85 -16.78 -0.95
CA SER A 432 2.11 -17.29 -2.29
C SER A 432 3.60 -17.51 -2.50
N THR A 433 3.92 -18.37 -3.46
CA THR A 433 5.28 -18.57 -3.97
C THR A 433 5.25 -18.36 -5.49
N LYS A 434 6.39 -18.40 -6.15
CA LYS A 434 6.43 -18.26 -7.61
C LYS A 434 5.54 -19.26 -8.35
N ASP A 435 5.39 -20.47 -7.82
CA ASP A 435 4.66 -21.58 -8.46
C ASP A 435 3.27 -21.82 -7.83
N GLN A 436 2.96 -21.20 -6.68
CA GLN A 436 1.73 -21.41 -5.95
C GLN A 436 0.99 -20.07 -5.72
N PRO A 437 -0.21 -19.88 -6.31
CA PRO A 437 -0.88 -18.59 -6.31
C PRO A 437 -1.41 -18.19 -4.94
N ARG A 438 -1.83 -19.16 -4.13
CA ARG A 438 -2.33 -18.90 -2.77
C ARG A 438 -2.35 -20.18 -1.94
N ILE A 439 -1.82 -20.04 -0.74
CA ILE A 439 -1.98 -21.00 0.36
C ILE A 439 -2.52 -20.24 1.56
N ILE A 440 -3.47 -20.83 2.28
CA ILE A 440 -4.03 -20.28 3.51
C ILE A 440 -3.96 -21.35 4.59
N ASN A 441 -3.17 -21.05 5.62
CA ASN A 441 -2.94 -21.97 6.75
C ASN A 441 -3.36 -21.34 8.08
N LEU A 442 -3.75 -22.19 9.03
CA LEU A 442 -3.75 -21.85 10.44
C LEU A 442 -2.42 -22.30 11.04
N VAL A 443 -1.74 -21.39 11.73
CA VAL A 443 -0.38 -21.56 12.23
C VAL A 443 -0.34 -21.35 13.74
N ASP A 444 0.24 -22.29 14.49
CA ASP A 444 0.58 -22.12 15.91
C ASP A 444 1.79 -21.19 16.06
N THR A 445 1.61 -20.05 16.70
CA THR A 445 2.65 -19.02 16.85
C THR A 445 3.77 -19.38 17.84
N LYS A 446 3.65 -20.46 18.58
CA LYS A 446 4.70 -20.91 19.50
C LYS A 446 5.92 -21.46 18.73
N LYS A 447 5.67 -22.15 17.64
CA LYS A 447 6.69 -22.76 16.79
C LYS A 447 6.62 -22.33 15.33
N PHE A 448 5.67 -21.47 14.98
CA PHE A 448 5.28 -21.12 13.61
C PHE A 448 5.10 -22.39 12.76
N LYS A 449 4.33 -23.32 13.33
CA LYS A 449 4.01 -24.60 12.67
C LYS A 449 2.57 -24.56 12.19
N GLU A 450 2.38 -24.94 10.93
CA GLU A 450 1.07 -25.19 10.36
C GLU A 450 0.32 -26.24 11.19
N THR A 451 -0.93 -25.94 11.53
CA THR A 451 -1.85 -26.87 12.20
C THR A 451 -2.94 -27.36 11.27
N VAL A 452 -3.42 -26.46 10.38
CA VAL A 452 -4.49 -26.76 9.42
C VAL A 452 -4.20 -26.04 8.12
N ASN A 453 -4.24 -26.74 6.99
CA ASN A 453 -4.33 -26.14 5.68
C ASN A 453 -5.81 -25.88 5.36
N LEU A 454 -6.19 -24.62 5.18
CA LEU A 454 -7.55 -24.22 4.82
C LEU A 454 -7.77 -24.16 3.32
N LEU A 455 -6.72 -23.82 2.57
CA LEU A 455 -6.75 -23.71 1.12
C LEU A 455 -5.34 -23.88 0.54
N THR A 456 -5.24 -24.69 -0.49
CA THR A 456 -4.15 -24.66 -1.46
C THR A 456 -4.77 -24.45 -2.83
N ALA A 457 -4.78 -23.21 -3.29
CA ALA A 457 -5.45 -22.84 -4.53
C ALA A 457 -4.72 -23.43 -5.75
N LYS A 458 -5.47 -23.96 -6.69
CA LYS A 458 -4.91 -24.34 -7.99
C LYS A 458 -4.49 -23.10 -8.78
N SER A 459 -3.55 -23.28 -9.71
CA SER A 459 -3.23 -22.23 -10.68
C SER A 459 -4.48 -21.86 -11.48
N PRO A 460 -4.85 -20.56 -11.59
CA PRO A 460 -5.95 -20.15 -12.47
C PRO A 460 -5.65 -20.41 -13.95
N TYR A 461 -4.40 -20.69 -14.27
CA TYR A 461 -3.91 -20.95 -15.64
C TYR A 461 -3.71 -22.43 -15.92
N GLU A 462 -4.35 -23.32 -15.16
CA GLU A 462 -4.31 -24.77 -15.42
C GLU A 462 -4.87 -25.05 -16.83
N GLY A 463 -4.11 -25.75 -17.67
CA GLY A 463 -4.47 -26.00 -19.06
C GLY A 463 -4.10 -24.90 -20.06
N TYR A 464 -3.43 -23.83 -19.59
CA TYR A 464 -2.88 -22.78 -20.49
C TYR A 464 -1.38 -22.95 -20.70
N GLN A 465 -0.90 -22.46 -21.84
CA GLN A 465 0.52 -22.27 -22.08
C GLN A 465 1.00 -20.98 -21.42
N MET A 466 1.89 -21.13 -20.43
CA MET A 466 2.41 -20.00 -19.66
C MET A 466 3.88 -19.74 -20.02
N PRO A 467 4.31 -18.46 -20.06
CA PRO A 467 5.70 -18.10 -20.26
C PRO A 467 6.56 -18.56 -19.06
N SER A 468 7.85 -18.82 -19.33
CA SER A 468 8.80 -19.10 -18.26
C SER A 468 9.27 -17.83 -17.58
N ILE A 469 9.47 -17.89 -16.26
CA ILE A 469 9.92 -16.77 -15.43
C ILE A 469 11.21 -17.16 -14.74
N GLU A 470 12.21 -16.28 -14.83
CA GLU A 470 13.49 -16.41 -14.15
C GLU A 470 13.76 -15.12 -13.35
N THR A 471 14.32 -15.27 -12.16
CA THR A 471 14.79 -14.16 -11.32
C THR A 471 16.29 -14.23 -11.14
N GLY A 472 16.91 -13.11 -10.83
CA GLY A 472 18.33 -13.04 -10.56
C GLY A 472 18.71 -11.67 -9.98
N THR A 473 20.02 -11.45 -9.85
CA THR A 473 20.59 -10.19 -9.40
C THR A 473 21.64 -9.67 -10.37
N ILE A 474 21.72 -8.36 -10.49
CA ILE A 474 22.81 -7.66 -11.18
C ILE A 474 23.31 -6.51 -10.30
N LYS A 475 24.53 -6.00 -10.59
CA LYS A 475 25.03 -4.84 -9.85
C LYS A 475 24.41 -3.55 -10.36
N ALA A 476 24.03 -2.67 -9.42
CA ALA A 476 23.60 -1.31 -9.68
C ALA A 476 24.70 -0.46 -10.34
N ALA A 477 24.35 0.75 -10.72
CA ALA A 477 25.29 1.71 -11.31
C ALA A 477 26.43 2.12 -10.35
N ASP A 478 26.27 1.93 -9.04
CA ASP A 478 27.34 2.12 -8.04
C ASP A 478 28.39 0.99 -8.02
N GLY A 479 28.16 -0.10 -8.76
CA GLY A 479 29.03 -1.27 -8.88
C GLY A 479 29.01 -2.22 -7.68
N THR A 480 28.25 -1.93 -6.63
CA THR A 480 28.28 -2.68 -5.35
C THR A 480 26.92 -3.25 -4.97
N THR A 481 25.87 -2.46 -5.08
CA THR A 481 24.51 -2.85 -4.67
C THR A 481 23.91 -3.88 -5.62
N ASP A 482 23.32 -4.95 -5.06
CA ASP A 482 22.60 -5.94 -5.86
C ASP A 482 21.17 -5.47 -6.15
N LEU A 483 20.74 -5.59 -7.41
CA LEU A 483 19.41 -5.29 -7.87
C LEU A 483 18.70 -6.59 -8.29
N HIS A 484 17.51 -6.86 -7.75
CA HIS A 484 16.70 -8.00 -8.19
C HIS A 484 16.03 -7.72 -9.53
N PHE A 485 16.05 -8.69 -10.41
CA PHE A 485 15.34 -8.63 -11.68
C PHE A 485 14.47 -9.87 -11.89
N ARG A 486 13.47 -9.72 -12.76
CA ARG A 486 12.66 -10.78 -13.34
C ARG A 486 12.72 -10.67 -14.86
N ILE A 487 12.95 -11.80 -15.52
CA ILE A 487 12.84 -11.96 -16.96
C ILE A 487 11.77 -13.01 -17.28
N MET A 488 10.83 -12.67 -18.16
CA MET A 488 9.80 -13.59 -18.66
C MET A 488 10.03 -13.83 -20.14
N LYS A 489 10.11 -15.10 -20.53
CA LYS A 489 10.36 -15.53 -21.91
C LYS A 489 9.10 -16.13 -22.51
N PRO A 490 8.89 -15.97 -23.84
CA PRO A 490 7.76 -16.58 -24.53
C PRO A 490 7.58 -18.07 -24.26
N THR A 491 6.34 -18.58 -24.35
CA THR A 491 6.04 -20.03 -24.19
C THR A 491 6.72 -20.92 -25.22
N ASP A 492 6.92 -20.40 -26.43
CA ASP A 492 7.60 -21.02 -27.56
C ASP A 492 9.03 -20.48 -27.76
N PHE A 493 9.70 -20.16 -26.62
CA PHE A 493 11.04 -19.58 -26.62
C PHE A 493 12.05 -20.49 -27.31
N ASP A 494 12.79 -19.91 -28.26
CA ASP A 494 13.88 -20.55 -29.02
C ASP A 494 15.13 -19.69 -28.88
N SER A 495 16.14 -20.18 -28.19
CA SER A 495 17.38 -19.44 -27.91
C SER A 495 18.20 -19.07 -29.16
N SER A 496 17.86 -19.63 -30.32
CA SER A 496 18.49 -19.31 -31.63
C SER A 496 17.89 -18.07 -32.30
N LYS A 497 16.72 -17.61 -31.82
CA LYS A 497 16.01 -16.43 -32.32
C LYS A 497 16.33 -15.19 -31.48
N LYS A 498 16.06 -14.01 -32.06
CA LYS A 498 16.14 -12.74 -31.35
C LYS A 498 14.74 -12.20 -31.10
N TYR A 499 14.53 -11.72 -29.85
CA TYR A 499 13.24 -11.23 -29.37
C TYR A 499 13.31 -9.75 -28.99
N PRO A 500 12.28 -8.96 -29.32
CA PRO A 500 12.13 -7.63 -28.77
C PRO A 500 11.90 -7.69 -27.27
N VAL A 501 12.30 -6.65 -26.55
CA VAL A 501 12.15 -6.58 -25.09
C VAL A 501 11.24 -5.42 -24.72
N ILE A 502 10.34 -5.63 -23.76
CA ILE A 502 9.61 -4.57 -23.09
C ILE A 502 10.03 -4.58 -21.61
N VAL A 503 10.57 -3.46 -21.17
CA VAL A 503 10.89 -3.20 -19.77
C VAL A 503 9.65 -2.64 -19.10
N TYR A 504 9.14 -3.31 -18.06
CA TYR A 504 8.20 -2.68 -17.16
C TYR A 504 8.94 -2.03 -15.99
N VAL A 505 8.70 -0.76 -15.77
CA VAL A 505 9.33 0.02 -14.71
C VAL A 505 8.28 0.71 -13.83
N TYR A 506 8.43 0.62 -12.50
CA TYR A 506 7.87 1.60 -11.58
C TYR A 506 9.03 2.45 -11.02
N GLY A 507 9.94 1.83 -10.30
CA GLY A 507 11.24 2.39 -9.92
C GLY A 507 11.22 3.37 -8.75
N GLY A 508 10.04 3.79 -8.29
CA GLY A 508 9.87 4.80 -7.25
C GLY A 508 9.76 4.24 -5.82
N PRO A 509 9.72 5.15 -4.84
CA PRO A 509 9.51 4.82 -3.43
C PRO A 509 8.28 3.96 -3.18
N HIS A 510 8.32 3.17 -2.10
CA HIS A 510 7.25 2.28 -1.64
C HIS A 510 6.81 1.19 -2.61
N ALA A 511 7.58 0.91 -3.66
CA ALA A 511 7.28 -0.14 -4.61
C ALA A 511 8.39 -1.19 -4.69
N GLN A 512 7.99 -2.44 -4.81
CA GLN A 512 8.83 -3.58 -5.15
C GLN A 512 8.09 -4.37 -6.23
N CYS A 513 8.69 -4.50 -7.42
CA CYS A 513 8.05 -5.14 -8.57
C CYS A 513 8.48 -6.61 -8.75
N VAL A 514 9.63 -6.99 -8.18
CA VAL A 514 10.14 -8.36 -8.17
C VAL A 514 9.98 -8.90 -6.75
N THR A 515 9.06 -9.86 -6.55
CA THR A 515 8.72 -10.41 -5.24
C THR A 515 8.94 -11.92 -5.21
N GLY A 516 8.93 -12.52 -4.01
CA GLY A 516 8.94 -13.98 -3.85
C GLY A 516 7.58 -14.64 -4.05
N GLY A 517 6.53 -13.86 -4.28
CA GLY A 517 5.15 -14.32 -4.44
C GLY A 517 4.83 -14.89 -5.82
N TRP A 518 3.53 -15.02 -6.10
CA TRP A 518 3.01 -15.62 -7.32
C TRP A 518 3.62 -14.99 -8.58
N GLN A 519 4.19 -15.86 -9.44
CA GLN A 519 4.88 -15.46 -10.68
C GLN A 519 5.94 -14.37 -10.46
N ASN A 520 6.56 -14.31 -9.27
CA ASN A 520 7.53 -13.29 -8.87
C ASN A 520 7.04 -11.85 -9.07
N GLY A 521 5.73 -11.60 -8.87
CA GLY A 521 5.11 -10.30 -9.03
C GLY A 521 4.79 -9.91 -10.49
N ALA A 522 4.88 -10.84 -11.46
CA ALA A 522 4.50 -10.58 -12.84
C ALA A 522 3.00 -10.28 -12.97
N ARG A 523 2.67 -9.35 -13.85
CA ARG A 523 1.28 -8.95 -14.13
C ARG A 523 0.71 -9.76 -15.28
N GLY A 524 -0.61 -9.83 -15.35
CA GLY A 524 -1.30 -10.52 -16.46
C GLY A 524 -0.91 -9.98 -17.85
N TRP A 525 -0.70 -8.65 -17.96
CA TRP A 525 -0.25 -8.06 -19.22
C TRP A 525 1.17 -8.49 -19.61
N ASP A 526 2.07 -8.71 -18.66
CA ASP A 526 3.42 -9.24 -18.92
C ASP A 526 3.31 -10.64 -19.56
N THR A 527 2.43 -11.50 -18.99
CA THR A 527 2.11 -12.82 -19.56
C THR A 527 1.56 -12.73 -20.98
N TYR A 528 0.64 -11.80 -21.21
CA TYR A 528 0.05 -11.59 -22.54
C TYR A 528 1.08 -11.20 -23.59
N MET A 529 1.94 -10.23 -23.27
CA MET A 529 2.99 -9.77 -24.19
C MET A 529 4.07 -10.84 -24.44
N ALA A 530 4.44 -11.60 -23.39
CA ALA A 530 5.37 -12.71 -23.55
C ALA A 530 4.79 -13.77 -24.50
N ASN A 531 3.49 -14.07 -24.42
CA ASN A 531 2.81 -14.97 -25.37
C ASN A 531 2.70 -14.42 -26.78
N LYS A 532 2.86 -13.11 -26.96
CA LYS A 532 2.97 -12.46 -28.28
C LYS A 532 4.39 -12.43 -28.85
N GLY A 533 5.38 -12.98 -28.14
CA GLY A 533 6.76 -13.08 -28.59
C GLY A 533 7.70 -11.99 -28.09
N TYR A 534 7.32 -11.25 -27.05
CA TYR A 534 8.20 -10.30 -26.38
C TYR A 534 8.88 -10.93 -25.17
N ILE A 535 10.10 -10.52 -24.88
CA ILE A 535 10.70 -10.73 -23.57
C ILE A 535 10.23 -9.60 -22.67
N MET A 536 9.65 -9.95 -21.51
CA MET A 536 9.28 -8.96 -20.49
C MET A 536 10.36 -8.91 -19.43
N PHE A 537 10.83 -7.72 -19.10
CA PHE A 537 11.89 -7.51 -18.11
C PHE A 537 11.47 -6.49 -17.06
N THR A 538 11.84 -6.74 -15.83
CA THR A 538 11.61 -5.82 -14.70
C THR A 538 12.80 -5.88 -13.77
N ILE A 539 13.28 -4.73 -13.31
CA ILE A 539 14.34 -4.63 -12.33
C ILE A 539 13.95 -3.61 -11.26
N ASP A 540 14.15 -3.97 -9.98
CA ASP A 540 13.98 -3.05 -8.86
C ASP A 540 15.28 -2.29 -8.64
N ASN A 541 15.32 -1.05 -9.12
CA ASN A 541 16.44 -0.13 -8.98
C ASN A 541 16.54 0.41 -7.55
N ARG A 542 17.66 1.01 -7.17
CA ARG A 542 17.78 1.81 -5.94
C ARG A 542 16.71 2.91 -5.96
N GLY A 543 16.16 3.21 -4.79
CA GLY A 543 14.98 4.05 -4.63
C GLY A 543 13.69 3.27 -4.39
N SER A 544 13.62 1.99 -4.79
CA SER A 544 12.49 1.12 -4.45
C SER A 544 12.57 0.61 -3.00
N SER A 545 11.50 -0.05 -2.52
CA SER A 545 11.34 -0.40 -1.11
C SER A 545 11.93 -1.76 -0.71
N ASN A 546 11.86 -2.06 0.58
CA ASN A 546 12.18 -3.34 1.22
C ASN A 546 13.65 -3.78 1.17
N ARG A 547 14.56 -2.84 1.00
CA ARG A 547 16.01 -3.09 0.91
C ARG A 547 16.84 -2.26 1.90
N GLY A 548 16.18 -1.57 2.83
CA GLY A 548 16.78 -0.68 3.82
C GLY A 548 16.96 0.77 3.33
N LEU A 549 17.14 1.67 4.29
CA LEU A 549 17.10 3.12 4.06
C LEU A 549 18.15 3.61 3.05
N ALA A 550 19.36 3.05 3.07
CA ALA A 550 20.42 3.46 2.15
C ALA A 550 20.07 3.15 0.68
N PHE A 551 19.36 2.05 0.44
CA PHE A 551 18.85 1.68 -0.87
C PHE A 551 17.68 2.59 -1.29
N GLU A 552 16.76 2.84 -0.37
CA GLU A 552 15.55 3.65 -0.62
C GLU A 552 15.91 5.12 -0.89
N ASN A 553 16.82 5.70 -0.13
CA ASN A 553 17.16 7.12 -0.20
C ASN A 553 18.36 7.45 -1.13
N ALA A 554 18.81 6.49 -1.94
CA ALA A 554 19.90 6.71 -2.91
C ALA A 554 19.52 7.75 -3.98
N THR A 555 18.23 7.92 -4.24
CA THR A 555 17.64 8.80 -5.27
C THR A 555 17.27 10.19 -4.74
N PHE A 556 17.49 10.45 -3.44
CA PHE A 556 17.13 11.71 -2.79
C PHE A 556 17.63 12.93 -3.54
N ARG A 557 16.76 13.90 -3.79
CA ARG A 557 16.92 15.15 -4.53
C ARG A 557 17.10 15.01 -6.05
N ARG A 558 17.09 13.78 -6.61
CA ARG A 558 17.37 13.52 -8.03
C ARG A 558 16.52 12.38 -8.60
N LEU A 559 15.20 12.42 -8.31
CA LEU A 559 14.26 11.37 -8.75
C LEU A 559 14.27 11.18 -10.29
N GLY A 560 14.34 9.93 -10.74
CA GLY A 560 14.40 9.53 -12.15
C GLY A 560 15.81 9.57 -12.75
N VAL A 561 16.82 10.02 -12.01
CA VAL A 561 18.20 10.08 -12.48
C VAL A 561 18.99 8.84 -12.07
N GLU A 562 19.08 8.58 -10.77
CA GLU A 562 19.84 7.42 -10.27
C GLU A 562 19.12 6.11 -10.62
N GLU A 563 17.78 6.11 -10.56
CA GLU A 563 16.95 5.00 -11.01
C GLU A 563 17.22 4.67 -12.49
N GLY A 564 17.31 5.71 -13.34
CA GLY A 564 17.59 5.56 -14.76
C GLY A 564 18.95 4.90 -15.03
N LYS A 565 19.97 5.24 -14.27
CA LYS A 565 21.30 4.60 -14.37
C LYS A 565 21.25 3.12 -14.04
N ASP A 566 20.49 2.75 -13.00
CA ASP A 566 20.30 1.35 -12.60
C ASP A 566 19.48 0.58 -13.65
N GLN A 567 18.42 1.19 -14.24
CA GLN A 567 17.66 0.59 -15.34
C GLN A 567 18.59 0.30 -16.54
N VAL A 568 19.52 1.18 -16.86
CA VAL A 568 20.51 0.96 -17.94
C VAL A 568 21.42 -0.23 -17.64
N LYS A 569 21.77 -0.50 -16.37
CA LYS A 569 22.47 -1.75 -16.01
C LYS A 569 21.67 -3.00 -16.35
N GLY A 570 20.34 -2.95 -16.16
CA GLY A 570 19.45 -4.01 -16.63
C GLY A 570 19.52 -4.20 -18.14
N ILE A 571 19.59 -3.09 -18.91
CA ILE A 571 19.74 -3.16 -20.36
C ILE A 571 21.10 -3.71 -20.79
N GLU A 572 22.19 -3.33 -20.11
CA GLU A 572 23.51 -3.91 -20.37
C GLU A 572 23.52 -5.43 -20.19
N TYR A 573 22.86 -5.92 -19.13
CA TYR A 573 22.65 -7.35 -18.91
C TYR A 573 21.84 -7.99 -20.04
N LEU A 574 20.70 -7.41 -20.43
CA LEU A 574 19.88 -7.91 -21.53
C LEU A 574 20.64 -7.99 -22.84
N LYS A 575 21.45 -6.98 -23.18
CA LYS A 575 22.28 -6.96 -24.40
C LYS A 575 23.38 -8.05 -24.42
N SER A 576 23.74 -8.59 -23.28
CA SER A 576 24.67 -9.71 -23.17
C SER A 576 24.03 -11.06 -23.53
N LEU A 577 22.69 -11.13 -23.57
CA LEU A 577 21.96 -12.35 -23.86
C LEU A 577 21.80 -12.53 -25.39
N PRO A 578 22.21 -13.67 -25.97
CA PRO A 578 22.28 -13.84 -27.45
C PRO A 578 20.91 -13.78 -28.13
N TYR A 579 19.85 -14.05 -27.40
CA TYR A 579 18.46 -14.06 -27.87
C TYR A 579 17.74 -12.71 -27.74
N VAL A 580 18.40 -11.67 -27.24
CA VAL A 580 17.82 -10.33 -27.14
C VAL A 580 18.11 -9.54 -28.40
N ASP A 581 17.09 -8.90 -28.97
CA ASP A 581 17.22 -7.92 -30.02
C ASP A 581 17.49 -6.54 -29.43
N SER A 582 18.75 -6.13 -29.41
CA SER A 582 19.20 -4.87 -28.81
C SER A 582 18.65 -3.61 -29.51
N GLU A 583 18.15 -3.74 -30.73
CA GLU A 583 17.58 -2.64 -31.52
C GLU A 583 16.08 -2.45 -31.26
N ARG A 584 15.43 -3.42 -30.60
CA ARG A 584 13.99 -3.40 -30.27
C ARG A 584 13.77 -3.50 -28.77
N ILE A 585 14.04 -2.39 -28.06
CA ILE A 585 13.82 -2.28 -26.61
C ILE A 585 12.79 -1.19 -26.36
N GLY A 586 11.66 -1.59 -25.76
CA GLY A 586 10.59 -0.70 -25.32
C GLY A 586 10.54 -0.59 -23.79
N VAL A 587 9.78 0.39 -23.29
CA VAL A 587 9.56 0.60 -21.87
C VAL A 587 8.13 1.04 -21.57
N HIS A 588 7.56 0.55 -20.47
CA HIS A 588 6.22 0.90 -19.98
C HIS A 588 6.20 1.04 -18.48
N GLY A 589 5.47 2.03 -17.99
CA GLY A 589 5.22 2.22 -16.56
C GLY A 589 4.10 3.23 -16.32
N TRP A 590 3.56 3.22 -15.09
CA TRP A 590 2.45 4.06 -14.67
C TRP A 590 2.86 4.94 -13.48
N SER A 591 2.34 6.17 -13.36
CA SER A 591 2.63 7.09 -12.26
C SER A 591 4.13 7.45 -12.19
N PHE A 592 4.84 7.11 -11.11
CA PHE A 592 6.30 7.21 -11.06
C PHE A 592 6.94 6.40 -12.21
N GLY A 593 6.37 5.25 -12.55
CA GLY A 593 6.79 4.46 -13.72
C GLY A 593 6.57 5.18 -15.05
N GLY A 594 5.53 6.03 -15.13
CA GLY A 594 5.31 6.93 -16.26
C GLY A 594 6.40 8.02 -16.36
N HIS A 595 6.80 8.59 -15.21
CA HIS A 595 7.98 9.45 -15.10
C HIS A 595 9.24 8.75 -15.59
N MET A 596 9.49 7.53 -15.09
CA MET A 596 10.64 6.72 -15.48
C MET A 596 10.64 6.37 -16.98
N THR A 597 9.48 5.97 -17.51
CA THR A 597 9.33 5.67 -18.95
C THR A 597 9.70 6.88 -19.80
N THR A 598 9.15 8.05 -19.47
CA THR A 598 9.45 9.30 -20.16
C THR A 598 10.92 9.69 -20.01
N ALA A 599 11.45 9.61 -18.78
CA ALA A 599 12.85 9.93 -18.50
C ALA A 599 13.83 9.03 -19.26
N LEU A 600 13.55 7.73 -19.33
CA LEU A 600 14.39 6.75 -20.04
C LEU A 600 14.43 7.00 -21.55
N LEU A 601 13.28 7.28 -22.18
CA LEU A 601 13.24 7.64 -23.60
C LEU A 601 14.01 8.94 -23.90
N LEU A 602 13.91 9.92 -23.02
CA LEU A 602 14.54 11.23 -23.23
C LEU A 602 16.04 11.21 -22.93
N ARG A 603 16.46 10.52 -21.87
CA ARG A 603 17.87 10.47 -21.42
C ARG A 603 18.71 9.44 -22.18
N TYR A 604 18.08 8.35 -22.64
CA TYR A 604 18.74 7.22 -23.31
C TYR A 604 18.07 6.86 -24.65
N PRO A 605 17.92 7.84 -25.57
CA PRO A 605 17.19 7.64 -26.85
C PRO A 605 17.86 6.63 -27.78
N GLU A 606 19.14 6.31 -27.55
CA GLU A 606 19.85 5.26 -28.29
C GLU A 606 19.45 3.85 -27.85
N ILE A 607 18.89 3.72 -26.64
CA ILE A 607 18.48 2.43 -26.07
C ILE A 607 17.02 2.18 -26.29
N PHE A 608 16.15 3.06 -25.77
CA PHE A 608 14.71 2.88 -25.76
C PHE A 608 14.07 3.45 -27.03
N LYS A 609 13.38 2.61 -27.79
CA LYS A 609 12.80 2.96 -29.09
C LYS A 609 11.31 3.31 -29.01
N VAL A 610 10.58 2.64 -28.12
CA VAL A 610 9.14 2.82 -27.89
C VAL A 610 8.85 2.91 -26.41
N GLY A 611 8.00 3.85 -26.01
CA GLY A 611 7.54 3.95 -24.64
C GLY A 611 6.05 4.24 -24.52
N VAL A 612 5.42 3.67 -23.47
CA VAL A 612 4.06 4.01 -23.08
C VAL A 612 4.06 4.46 -21.63
N ALA A 613 3.88 5.75 -21.39
CA ALA A 613 3.89 6.38 -20.10
C ALA A 613 2.46 6.67 -19.62
N GLY A 614 2.01 6.03 -18.55
CA GLY A 614 0.69 6.27 -17.98
C GLY A 614 0.75 7.21 -16.78
N GLY A 615 -0.15 8.23 -16.71
CA GLY A 615 -0.28 9.16 -15.60
C GLY A 615 1.06 9.74 -15.11
N PRO A 616 1.96 10.21 -15.99
CA PRO A 616 3.35 10.49 -15.61
C PRO A 616 3.48 11.76 -14.77
N VAL A 617 4.36 11.74 -13.78
CA VAL A 617 4.96 12.97 -13.24
C VAL A 617 5.98 13.48 -14.27
N ILE A 618 5.86 14.73 -14.69
CA ILE A 618 6.76 15.37 -15.65
C ILE A 618 7.65 16.42 -14.97
N ASP A 619 7.08 17.15 -14.05
CA ASP A 619 7.74 18.21 -13.30
C ASP A 619 7.40 18.08 -11.82
N TRP A 620 8.38 17.77 -11.00
CA TRP A 620 8.17 17.60 -9.55
C TRP A 620 7.67 18.86 -8.86
N GLY A 621 7.85 20.03 -9.46
CA GLY A 621 7.25 21.28 -8.99
C GLY A 621 5.73 21.32 -9.07
N TYR A 622 5.09 20.43 -9.86
CA TYR A 622 3.63 20.29 -9.91
C TYR A 622 3.11 19.19 -8.99
N TYR A 623 4.00 18.39 -8.38
CA TYR A 623 3.58 17.31 -7.50
C TYR A 623 3.32 17.81 -6.08
N GLU A 624 2.58 17.03 -5.30
CA GLU A 624 2.17 17.44 -3.97
C GLU A 624 3.34 17.48 -2.96
N ILE A 625 3.20 18.29 -1.90
CA ILE A 625 4.26 18.62 -0.94
C ILE A 625 4.77 17.38 -0.19
N MET A 626 3.87 16.59 0.42
CA MET A 626 4.27 15.59 1.41
C MET A 626 5.12 14.47 0.82
N TYR A 627 4.78 14.04 -0.39
CA TYR A 627 5.60 13.10 -1.15
C TYR A 627 6.75 13.83 -1.87
N GLY A 628 6.42 14.87 -2.65
CA GLY A 628 7.40 15.56 -3.50
C GLY A 628 8.57 16.13 -2.71
N GLU A 629 8.31 16.87 -1.63
CA GLU A 629 9.36 17.50 -0.82
C GLU A 629 10.12 16.49 0.05
N ARG A 630 9.54 15.34 0.40
CA ARG A 630 10.30 14.27 1.09
C ARG A 630 11.47 13.78 0.26
N TYR A 631 11.28 13.60 -1.03
CA TYR A 631 12.28 12.99 -1.91
C TYR A 631 13.09 13.99 -2.72
N MET A 632 12.58 15.23 -2.86
CA MET A 632 13.21 16.28 -3.68
C MET A 632 13.63 17.51 -2.89
N ASP A 633 13.32 17.64 -1.60
CA ASP A 633 13.26 18.90 -0.86
C ASP A 633 12.33 19.92 -1.54
N THR A 634 12.46 21.22 -1.25
CA THR A 634 11.67 22.26 -1.91
C THR A 634 12.35 22.75 -3.20
N PRO A 635 11.60 23.33 -4.15
CA PRO A 635 12.20 23.97 -5.31
C PRO A 635 13.21 25.08 -4.97
N GLU A 636 13.04 25.72 -3.81
CA GLU A 636 13.96 26.76 -3.31
C GLU A 636 15.29 26.16 -2.78
N THR A 637 15.22 25.07 -2.03
CA THR A 637 16.40 24.43 -1.39
C THR A 637 17.13 23.45 -2.31
N ASN A 638 16.46 23.00 -3.40
CA ASN A 638 17.02 22.09 -4.39
C ASN A 638 16.73 22.51 -5.85
N PRO A 639 17.00 23.76 -6.26
CA PRO A 639 16.64 24.26 -7.60
C PRO A 639 17.29 23.45 -8.73
N GLU A 640 18.54 23.00 -8.56
CA GLU A 640 19.25 22.22 -9.58
C GLU A 640 18.64 20.81 -9.74
N GLY A 641 18.21 20.16 -8.65
CA GLY A 641 17.53 18.86 -8.73
C GLY A 641 16.19 18.97 -9.44
N TYR A 642 15.36 19.97 -9.10
CA TYR A 642 14.11 20.22 -9.81
C TYR A 642 14.32 20.51 -11.29
N LYS A 643 15.34 21.29 -11.65
CA LYS A 643 15.71 21.56 -13.04
C LYS A 643 16.16 20.31 -13.78
N GLU A 644 17.03 19.50 -13.17
CA GLU A 644 17.54 18.25 -13.76
C GLU A 644 16.43 17.21 -13.98
N CYS A 645 15.50 17.10 -13.01
CA CYS A 645 14.43 16.11 -13.04
C CYS A 645 13.19 16.57 -13.83
N ASN A 646 13.15 17.84 -14.28
CA ASN A 646 12.06 18.35 -15.09
C ASN A 646 12.16 17.86 -16.54
N LEU A 647 11.31 16.91 -16.91
CA LEU A 647 11.35 16.27 -18.21
C LEU A 647 10.97 17.21 -19.38
N LYS A 648 10.29 18.32 -19.11
CA LYS A 648 10.05 19.36 -20.14
C LYS A 648 11.35 19.89 -20.74
N ASN A 649 12.41 19.99 -19.94
CA ASN A 649 13.72 20.46 -20.38
C ASN A 649 14.40 19.50 -21.35
N LEU A 650 13.94 18.26 -21.41
CA LEU A 650 14.49 17.19 -22.24
C LEU A 650 13.61 16.90 -23.48
N ALA A 651 12.50 17.61 -23.68
CA ALA A 651 11.52 17.32 -24.73
C ALA A 651 12.14 17.22 -26.12
N GLY A 652 13.19 18.03 -26.42
CA GLY A 652 13.93 18.00 -27.68
C GLY A 652 14.80 16.75 -27.90
N GLN A 653 14.99 15.92 -26.89
CA GLN A 653 15.81 14.70 -26.98
C GLN A 653 14.97 13.48 -27.40
N LEU A 654 13.65 13.60 -27.51
CA LEU A 654 12.78 12.50 -27.94
C LEU A 654 13.12 12.08 -29.38
N LYS A 655 13.58 10.85 -29.57
CA LYS A 655 13.85 10.24 -30.87
C LYS A 655 12.94 9.05 -31.17
N GLY A 656 12.55 8.32 -30.11
CA GLY A 656 11.67 7.16 -30.22
C GLY A 656 10.17 7.53 -30.23
N HIS A 657 9.33 6.52 -30.31
CA HIS A 657 7.88 6.66 -30.21
C HIS A 657 7.45 6.69 -28.75
N LEU A 658 6.74 7.73 -28.35
CA LEU A 658 6.20 7.90 -26.98
C LEU A 658 4.69 8.10 -27.05
N LEU A 659 3.94 7.20 -26.41
CA LEU A 659 2.53 7.41 -26.08
C LEU A 659 2.42 7.82 -24.61
N ILE A 660 1.80 8.96 -24.35
CA ILE A 660 1.36 9.34 -23.01
C ILE A 660 -0.12 9.01 -22.87
N ILE A 661 -0.47 8.32 -21.79
CA ILE A 661 -1.85 8.05 -21.40
C ILE A 661 -2.09 8.81 -20.10
N HIS A 662 -3.19 9.57 -20.01
CA HIS A 662 -3.53 10.32 -18.80
C HIS A 662 -5.03 10.31 -18.55
N ASP A 663 -5.42 10.35 -17.29
CA ASP A 663 -6.83 10.37 -16.88
C ASP A 663 -7.23 11.82 -16.59
N ASP A 664 -8.41 12.25 -17.10
CA ASP A 664 -8.83 13.66 -17.01
C ASP A 664 -9.20 14.12 -15.59
N HIS A 665 -9.57 13.16 -14.71
CA HIS A 665 -9.87 13.40 -13.30
C HIS A 665 -8.73 12.99 -12.35
N ASP A 666 -7.49 12.89 -12.85
CA ASP A 666 -6.34 12.51 -12.04
C ASP A 666 -6.05 13.59 -10.97
N ASP A 667 -6.35 13.24 -9.72
CA ASP A 667 -6.15 14.07 -8.53
C ASP A 667 -4.82 13.79 -7.81
N THR A 668 -4.00 12.90 -8.37
CA THR A 668 -2.68 12.49 -7.88
C THR A 668 -1.56 13.07 -8.74
N CYS A 669 -1.51 12.69 -10.02
CA CYS A 669 -0.64 13.30 -11.02
C CYS A 669 -1.51 14.21 -11.91
N VAL A 670 -1.68 15.46 -11.52
CA VAL A 670 -2.63 16.35 -12.20
C VAL A 670 -2.35 16.47 -13.71
N PRO A 671 -3.38 16.59 -14.58
CA PRO A 671 -3.23 16.62 -16.04
C PRO A 671 -2.27 17.68 -16.58
N GLN A 672 -1.96 18.71 -15.79
CA GLN A 672 -0.97 19.73 -16.12
C GLN A 672 0.41 19.15 -16.42
N HIS A 673 0.82 18.04 -15.78
CA HIS A 673 2.07 17.35 -16.09
C HIS A 673 2.16 17.03 -17.58
N THR A 674 1.18 16.30 -18.09
CA THR A 674 1.14 15.88 -19.49
C THR A 674 0.97 17.06 -20.45
N LEU A 675 0.01 17.95 -20.18
CA LEU A 675 -0.27 19.07 -21.09
C LEU A 675 0.93 20.03 -21.21
N SER A 676 1.64 20.27 -20.10
CA SER A 676 2.85 21.11 -20.14
C SER A 676 4.00 20.44 -20.87
N PHE A 677 4.13 19.11 -20.80
CA PHE A 677 5.10 18.34 -21.57
C PHE A 677 4.77 18.37 -23.08
N MET A 678 3.50 18.17 -23.44
CA MET A 678 3.06 18.28 -24.83
C MET A 678 3.42 19.66 -25.40
N LYS A 679 3.21 20.75 -24.61
CA LYS A 679 3.60 22.09 -25.03
C LYS A 679 5.13 22.20 -25.26
N ALA A 680 5.93 21.65 -24.36
CA ALA A 680 7.39 21.63 -24.53
C ALA A 680 7.83 20.84 -25.77
N CYS A 681 7.14 19.73 -26.09
CA CYS A 681 7.39 18.96 -27.31
C CYS A 681 7.02 19.75 -28.59
N VAL A 682 5.93 20.49 -28.58
CA VAL A 682 5.56 21.39 -29.68
C VAL A 682 6.67 22.42 -29.92
N ASP A 683 7.18 23.05 -28.86
CA ASP A 683 8.24 24.05 -28.97
C ASP A 683 9.58 23.43 -29.46
N ALA A 684 9.86 22.19 -29.04
CA ALA A 684 11.03 21.44 -29.45
C ALA A 684 10.89 20.73 -30.81
N ARG A 685 9.69 20.74 -31.42
CA ARG A 685 9.33 20.00 -32.66
C ARG A 685 9.55 18.50 -32.54
N THR A 686 9.17 17.91 -31.41
CA THR A 686 9.06 16.47 -31.19
C THR A 686 7.59 16.06 -31.11
N TYR A 687 7.26 14.81 -31.40
CA TYR A 687 5.89 14.40 -31.73
C TYR A 687 5.46 13.16 -30.92
N PRO A 688 5.27 13.29 -29.58
CA PRO A 688 4.67 12.21 -28.81
C PRO A 688 3.17 12.09 -29.12
N ASP A 689 2.63 10.89 -28.93
CA ASP A 689 1.19 10.62 -28.97
C ASP A 689 0.56 10.84 -27.59
N LEU A 690 -0.74 11.19 -27.57
CA LEU A 690 -1.50 11.39 -26.35
C LEU A 690 -2.84 10.65 -26.44
N PHE A 691 -3.20 9.93 -25.38
CA PHE A 691 -4.54 9.37 -25.21
C PHE A 691 -5.09 9.72 -23.82
N ILE A 692 -6.32 10.23 -23.77
CA ILE A 692 -6.99 10.58 -22.50
C ILE A 692 -8.06 9.53 -22.19
N TYR A 693 -8.05 9.01 -20.93
CA TYR A 693 -9.15 8.22 -20.39
C TYR A 693 -10.08 9.13 -19.59
N PRO A 694 -11.27 9.46 -20.15
CA PRO A 694 -12.20 10.34 -19.48
C PRO A 694 -12.89 9.64 -18.29
N CYS A 695 -13.22 10.45 -17.28
CA CYS A 695 -13.95 10.03 -16.08
C CYS A 695 -13.22 9.03 -15.16
N HIS A 696 -11.91 8.89 -15.32
CA HIS A 696 -11.06 8.13 -14.42
C HIS A 696 -10.17 9.07 -13.59
N LYS A 697 -9.91 8.65 -12.35
CA LYS A 697 -8.88 9.24 -11.50
C LYS A 697 -7.52 8.69 -11.91
N HIS A 698 -6.55 8.70 -11.00
CA HIS A 698 -5.16 8.26 -11.28
C HIS A 698 -5.02 6.85 -11.89
N ASN A 699 -6.02 6.00 -11.77
CA ASN A 699 -6.01 4.65 -12.33
C ASN A 699 -7.27 4.36 -13.13
N VAL A 700 -7.11 3.84 -14.33
CA VAL A 700 -8.22 3.30 -15.12
C VAL A 700 -8.76 2.04 -14.44
N MET A 701 -10.04 2.02 -14.13
CA MET A 701 -10.69 0.96 -13.37
C MET A 701 -11.75 0.21 -14.16
N GLY A 702 -12.17 -0.95 -13.62
CA GLY A 702 -13.24 -1.74 -14.20
C GLY A 702 -12.89 -2.27 -15.58
N ARG A 703 -13.89 -2.29 -16.46
CA ARG A 703 -13.78 -2.86 -17.79
C ARG A 703 -12.84 -2.08 -18.73
N ASP A 704 -12.72 -0.78 -18.50
CA ASP A 704 -11.85 0.09 -19.33
C ASP A 704 -10.36 -0.27 -19.18
N ARG A 705 -9.98 -1.01 -18.13
CA ARG A 705 -8.62 -1.57 -18.00
C ARG A 705 -8.24 -2.52 -19.13
N VAL A 706 -9.19 -3.25 -19.70
CA VAL A 706 -8.94 -4.12 -20.84
C VAL A 706 -8.61 -3.27 -22.07
N HIS A 707 -9.44 -2.25 -22.34
CA HIS A 707 -9.19 -1.29 -23.43
C HIS A 707 -7.85 -0.58 -23.27
N LEU A 708 -7.49 -0.19 -22.04
CA LEU A 708 -6.18 0.39 -21.72
C LEU A 708 -5.04 -0.53 -22.16
N HIS A 709 -5.08 -1.80 -21.76
CA HIS A 709 -4.01 -2.75 -22.08
C HIS A 709 -4.02 -3.14 -23.57
N GLU A 710 -5.17 -3.14 -24.24
CA GLU A 710 -5.22 -3.25 -25.71
C GLU A 710 -4.54 -2.06 -26.38
N LYS A 711 -4.80 -0.83 -25.94
CA LYS A 711 -4.18 0.39 -26.47
C LYS A 711 -2.65 0.35 -26.31
N ILE A 712 -2.17 -0.05 -25.13
CA ILE A 712 -0.74 -0.21 -24.84
C ILE A 712 -0.14 -1.29 -25.77
N THR A 713 -0.79 -2.44 -25.88
CA THR A 713 -0.35 -3.56 -26.71
C THR A 713 -0.19 -3.14 -28.17
N ARG A 714 -1.23 -2.52 -28.75
CA ARG A 714 -1.22 -2.06 -30.14
C ARG A 714 -0.08 -1.09 -30.41
N TYR A 715 0.19 -0.19 -29.48
CA TYR A 715 1.27 0.78 -29.65
C TYR A 715 2.64 0.10 -29.76
N PHE A 716 2.90 -0.92 -28.92
CA PHE A 716 4.14 -1.70 -29.05
C PHE A 716 4.18 -2.54 -30.33
N GLU A 717 3.07 -3.16 -30.72
CA GLU A 717 3.00 -3.95 -31.96
C GLU A 717 3.23 -3.09 -33.25
N GLU A 718 2.80 -1.82 -33.20
CA GLU A 718 2.92 -0.90 -34.34
C GLU A 718 4.32 -0.29 -34.46
N HIS A 719 5.05 -0.11 -33.32
CA HIS A 719 6.26 0.72 -33.29
C HIS A 719 7.52 -0.01 -32.82
N LEU A 720 7.41 -1.14 -32.13
CA LEU A 720 8.55 -1.91 -31.62
C LEU A 720 8.79 -3.18 -32.45
#